data_8e294d0ed99c142ee1f4ebb421822ba6
#
_entry.id   8e294d0ed99c142ee1f4ebb421822ba6
#
_cell.length_a   1.000
_cell.length_b   1.000
_cell.length_c   1.000
_cell.angle_alpha   90.00
_cell.angle_beta   90.00
_cell.angle_gamma   90.00
#
_symmetry.space_group_name_H-M   'P 1'
#
loop_
_entity.id
_entity.type
_entity.pdbx_description
1 polymer ?
#
loop_
_entity_poly.entity_id
_entity_poly.type
_entity_poly.pdbx_seq_one_letter_code
_entity_poly.pdbx_strand_id
1 'polypeptide(L)'
;MTQPLATRRLTRRQFLGAATAAATSAALGGAALTYGLEERQLDAPFARANGLAAPLPSSVPAPDTPLLVLNNPAADPDFSSYLVEILRTEGFVPVRNAPIQQVGAAELARFSIVVLAPGPVRDDQVALLRAYVAQGGSLLGIRPDAQLASLFGVRPLGATAPGDYLHIVTGLAELDGLDATRVQLHGPYDRLVLDGARAVARSANGDPLVTIHRFGEGMTALWAFDLARCVALIRQGNPAAAGQERDDLEGFRATDLFVDWIDLERIGIPQADEHQRLLARLIEELASSGPPLPRLWYFPGNAPALIVATGDAHGSRVGHIEQLISPVEQRGGTVSIYYTPPRTSTARRLARKARWRVEEIPVLKGLFKDSNPIPSPATLAGWRERGHEFGMHPYVEEGLESGYNFFWSEFIKYGYGPLPPTVRTHRILWHGWVDNAFVQARYGVRMNLDHYHAGGVVRRADGTWAAGYLSGTGLPMRFVDQRGALLSVYQQPTHLVDEHLMRVFDTGHEAGFDGATAATVTIAQIAESVRRYPAALGLQCHVDPFLFGGEKARNVGRWLTESLDYAVANGMPILSAERWLAFTEARVGADVRRLAWEANTRRLGFELSFPANPGGTAAVLLPLRHGASTLREVRVNGSVAQRTERRLAGQRYALIATPAGHSRIEADYGDL
;
A
#
# COMPACT_ATOMS: atom_id res chain seq x y z
N MET A 1 -18.70 86.03 19.85
CA MET A 1 -19.36 85.41 18.70
C MET A 1 -18.64 84.11 18.36
N THR A 2 -19.10 83.05 18.91
CA THR A 2 -18.55 81.71 18.71
C THR A 2 -19.42 80.97 17.71
N GLN A 3 -18.86 80.61 16.56
CA GLN A 3 -19.55 79.75 15.59
C GLN A 3 -19.54 78.28 16.05
N PRO A 4 -20.61 77.51 15.86
CA PRO A 4 -20.64 76.12 16.23
C PRO A 4 -19.97 75.25 15.14
N LEU A 5 -19.15 74.31 15.56
CA LEU A 5 -18.54 73.26 14.74
C LEU A 5 -19.68 72.37 14.15
N ALA A 6 -19.79 72.41 12.83
CA ALA A 6 -20.69 71.52 12.11
C ALA A 6 -20.19 70.09 12.16
N THR A 7 -20.90 69.21 12.86
CA THR A 7 -20.72 67.76 12.84
C THR A 7 -21.07 67.25 11.45
N ARG A 8 -20.05 66.99 10.61
CA ARG A 8 -20.22 66.26 9.34
C ARG A 8 -20.64 64.84 9.65
N ARG A 9 -21.91 64.48 9.41
CA ARG A 9 -22.38 63.12 9.40
C ARG A 9 -21.74 62.39 8.21
N LEU A 10 -20.90 61.40 8.52
CA LEU A 10 -20.33 60.49 7.52
C LEU A 10 -21.47 59.72 6.85
N THR A 11 -21.48 59.64 5.51
CA THR A 11 -22.41 58.81 4.79
C THR A 11 -22.17 57.33 5.06
N ARG A 12 -23.20 56.51 4.98
CA ARG A 12 -23.09 55.06 5.22
C ARG A 12 -21.94 54.43 4.41
N ARG A 13 -21.63 54.93 3.23
CA ARG A 13 -20.53 54.50 2.36
C ARG A 13 -19.16 54.92 2.92
N GLN A 14 -19.03 56.08 3.53
CA GLN A 14 -17.79 56.56 4.18
C GLN A 14 -17.55 55.87 5.48
N PHE A 15 -18.60 55.56 6.27
CA PHE A 15 -18.49 54.80 7.51
C PHE A 15 -18.07 53.30 7.21
N LEU A 16 -18.67 52.68 6.21
CA LEU A 16 -18.27 51.33 5.76
C LEU A 16 -16.82 51.31 5.24
N GLY A 17 -16.39 52.32 4.50
CA GLY A 17 -15.01 52.42 4.02
C GLY A 17 -13.99 52.60 5.14
N ALA A 18 -14.31 53.42 6.17
CA ALA A 18 -13.43 53.58 7.34
C ALA A 18 -13.37 52.35 8.22
N ALA A 19 -14.52 51.69 8.45
CA ALA A 19 -14.58 50.41 9.18
C ALA A 19 -13.83 49.28 8.47
N THR A 20 -13.94 49.21 7.13
CA THR A 20 -13.18 48.24 6.33
C THR A 20 -11.68 48.50 6.39
N ALA A 21 -11.23 49.75 6.29
CA ALA A 21 -9.83 50.12 6.38
C ALA A 21 -9.24 49.83 7.77
N ALA A 22 -9.99 50.10 8.85
CA ALA A 22 -9.57 49.79 10.21
C ALA A 22 -9.49 48.26 10.47
N ALA A 23 -10.49 47.50 10.00
CA ALA A 23 -10.49 46.06 10.12
C ALA A 23 -9.33 45.42 9.32
N THR A 24 -9.07 45.93 8.10
CA THR A 24 -7.95 45.47 7.26
C THR A 24 -6.60 45.80 7.93
N SER A 25 -6.42 46.98 8.53
CA SER A 25 -5.20 47.37 9.21
C SER A 25 -4.97 46.53 10.48
N ALA A 26 -6.03 46.23 11.26
CA ALA A 26 -5.93 45.36 12.44
C ALA A 26 -5.64 43.89 12.03
N ALA A 27 -6.23 43.40 10.97
CA ALA A 27 -5.96 42.07 10.44
C ALA A 27 -4.53 41.95 9.88
N LEU A 28 -4.04 42.98 9.18
CA LEU A 28 -2.65 43.03 8.70
C LEU A 28 -1.64 43.08 9.83
N GLY A 29 -1.90 43.91 10.87
CA GLY A 29 -1.04 44.00 12.07
C GLY A 29 -1.01 42.65 12.83
N GLY A 30 -2.16 42.04 13.04
CA GLY A 30 -2.27 40.73 13.67
C GLY A 30 -1.60 39.60 12.84
N ALA A 31 -1.72 39.65 11.52
CA ALA A 31 -1.06 38.69 10.62
C ALA A 31 0.47 38.85 10.64
N ALA A 32 1.00 40.06 10.71
CA ALA A 32 2.43 40.31 10.79
C ALA A 32 3.05 39.83 12.13
N LEU A 33 2.34 40.03 13.24
CA LEU A 33 2.76 39.51 14.55
C LEU A 33 2.77 37.98 14.60
N THR A 34 1.71 37.32 14.08
CA THR A 34 1.61 35.84 14.04
C THR A 34 2.68 35.25 13.11
N TYR A 35 2.94 35.91 11.97
CA TYR A 35 3.97 35.48 11.02
C TYR A 35 5.39 35.56 11.64
N GLY A 36 5.71 36.63 12.37
CA GLY A 36 7.00 36.73 13.06
C GLY A 36 7.20 35.71 14.19
N LEU A 37 6.10 35.22 14.79
CA LEU A 37 6.13 34.15 15.77
C LEU A 37 6.25 32.78 15.10
N GLU A 38 5.55 32.57 13.96
CA GLU A 38 5.62 31.32 13.17
C GLU A 38 7.01 31.12 12.54
N GLU A 39 7.67 32.17 12.05
CA GLU A 39 9.05 32.05 11.53
C GLU A 39 10.08 31.65 12.60
N ARG A 40 9.89 32.06 13.85
CA ARG A 40 10.76 31.63 14.96
C ARG A 40 10.54 30.18 15.39
N GLN A 41 9.41 29.58 15.05
CA GLN A 41 9.11 28.17 15.35
C GLN A 41 9.49 27.21 14.20
N LEU A 42 9.97 27.73 13.06
CA LEU A 42 10.35 26.90 11.91
C LEU A 42 11.65 26.10 12.09
N ASP A 43 12.38 26.31 13.16
CA ASP A 43 13.44 25.42 13.67
C ASP A 43 12.87 24.23 14.45
N ALA A 44 11.59 23.89 14.23
CA ALA A 44 10.95 22.77 14.90
C ALA A 44 11.73 21.47 14.61
N PRO A 45 12.05 20.72 15.64
CA PRO A 45 12.82 19.51 15.53
C PRO A 45 11.96 18.47 14.84
N PHE A 46 12.12 18.27 13.55
CA PHE A 46 11.83 16.94 13.04
C PHE A 46 12.82 16.03 13.73
N ALA A 47 12.34 15.43 14.81
CA ALA A 47 13.09 14.46 15.56
C ALA A 47 13.73 13.52 14.54
N ARG A 48 14.99 13.26 14.72
CA ARG A 48 15.86 12.42 13.91
C ARG A 48 15.30 11.01 13.82
N ALA A 49 14.13 10.85 13.17
CA ALA A 49 13.66 9.56 12.74
C ALA A 49 14.67 9.09 11.69
N ASN A 50 15.31 7.98 11.95
CA ASN A 50 16.28 7.37 11.02
C ASN A 50 15.59 6.82 9.75
N GLY A 51 14.28 7.01 9.59
CA GLY A 51 13.48 6.53 8.46
C GLY A 51 13.22 5.01 8.47
N LEU A 52 13.86 4.28 9.38
CA LEU A 52 13.64 2.84 9.52
C LEU A 52 12.35 2.57 10.30
N ALA A 53 11.65 1.52 9.94
CA ALA A 53 10.53 1.01 10.73
C ALA A 53 11.03 0.61 12.12
N ALA A 54 10.21 0.87 13.14
CA ALA A 54 10.46 0.27 14.44
C ALA A 54 10.60 -1.25 14.27
N PRO A 55 11.52 -1.90 14.98
CA PRO A 55 11.60 -3.36 14.99
C PRO A 55 10.20 -3.91 15.22
N LEU A 56 9.82 -4.90 14.41
CA LEU A 56 8.57 -5.60 14.66
C LEU A 56 8.61 -6.09 16.11
N PRO A 57 7.59 -5.83 16.95
CA PRO A 57 7.63 -6.23 18.34
C PRO A 57 7.99 -7.72 18.41
N SER A 58 9.22 -7.98 18.82
CA SER A 58 9.67 -9.28 19.20
C SER A 58 9.03 -9.55 20.54
N SER A 59 8.09 -10.46 20.57
CA SER A 59 7.54 -10.98 21.81
C SER A 59 6.38 -10.20 22.46
N VAL A 60 5.23 -10.69 22.15
CA VAL A 60 4.36 -11.12 23.24
C VAL A 60 4.49 -12.65 23.27
N PRO A 61 4.67 -13.31 24.41
CA PRO A 61 4.61 -14.76 24.49
C PRO A 61 3.14 -15.14 24.26
N ALA A 62 2.74 -15.24 23.02
CA ALA A 62 1.43 -15.78 22.68
C ALA A 62 1.62 -17.27 22.37
N PRO A 63 1.00 -18.16 23.14
CA PRO A 63 1.00 -19.60 22.84
C PRO A 63 0.18 -19.95 21.59
N ASP A 64 -0.38 -18.97 20.87
CA ASP A 64 -1.56 -19.15 20.05
C ASP A 64 -1.35 -18.93 18.56
N THR A 65 -0.14 -18.65 18.09
CA THR A 65 0.13 -18.58 16.66
C THR A 65 0.74 -19.87 16.13
N PRO A 66 0.17 -20.47 15.07
CA PRO A 66 0.74 -21.68 14.47
C PRO A 66 1.99 -21.41 13.62
N LEU A 67 2.33 -20.14 13.33
CA LEU A 67 3.35 -19.74 12.36
C LEU A 67 4.51 -18.99 13.00
N LEU A 68 5.72 -19.54 12.86
CA LEU A 68 6.99 -18.93 13.27
C LEU A 68 7.89 -18.67 12.08
N VAL A 69 8.41 -17.45 11.95
CA VAL A 69 9.53 -17.13 11.05
C VAL A 69 10.83 -17.20 11.86
N LEU A 70 11.76 -18.05 11.45
CA LEU A 70 13.12 -18.08 11.96
C LEU A 70 13.98 -17.18 11.07
N ASN A 71 14.37 -16.01 11.60
CA ASN A 71 15.34 -15.16 10.95
C ASN A 71 16.78 -15.60 11.27
N ASN A 72 17.70 -15.26 10.40
CA ASN A 72 19.09 -15.54 10.57
C ASN A 72 19.93 -14.25 10.54
N PRO A 73 20.32 -13.70 11.70
CA PRO A 73 21.11 -12.47 11.76
C PRO A 73 22.49 -12.56 11.09
N ALA A 74 22.94 -13.76 10.69
CA ALA A 74 24.18 -13.95 9.93
C ALA A 74 23.98 -13.84 8.41
N ALA A 75 22.74 -13.66 7.93
CA ALA A 75 22.46 -13.42 6.52
C ALA A 75 22.89 -12.01 6.11
N ASP A 76 23.46 -11.87 4.93
CA ASP A 76 23.79 -10.58 4.31
C ASP A 76 23.58 -10.68 2.79
N PRO A 77 22.58 -9.96 2.25
CA PRO A 77 21.56 -9.16 2.94
C PRO A 77 20.50 -10.01 3.70
N ASP A 78 19.88 -9.42 4.73
CA ASP A 78 18.83 -10.08 5.52
C ASP A 78 17.44 -9.51 5.19
N PHE A 79 16.69 -10.18 4.32
CA PHE A 79 15.31 -9.84 3.97
C PHE A 79 14.26 -10.54 4.86
N SER A 80 14.63 -11.10 5.98
CA SER A 80 13.69 -11.83 6.86
C SER A 80 12.55 -10.95 7.39
N SER A 81 12.82 -9.68 7.69
CA SER A 81 11.79 -8.72 8.09
C SER A 81 10.80 -8.43 6.97
N TYR A 82 11.25 -8.41 5.73
CA TYR A 82 10.37 -8.25 4.57
C TYR A 82 9.57 -9.53 4.28
N LEU A 83 10.10 -10.72 4.59
CA LEU A 83 9.34 -11.97 4.54
C LEU A 83 8.17 -11.96 5.53
N VAL A 84 8.37 -11.42 6.73
CA VAL A 84 7.27 -11.20 7.69
C VAL A 84 6.24 -10.20 7.17
N GLU A 85 6.68 -9.14 6.48
CA GLU A 85 5.79 -8.17 5.83
C GLU A 85 4.94 -8.84 4.75
N ILE A 86 5.52 -9.73 3.92
CA ILE A 86 4.79 -10.54 2.93
C ILE A 86 3.70 -11.38 3.61
N LEU A 87 4.03 -12.10 4.66
CA LEU A 87 3.07 -12.95 5.37
C LEU A 87 1.92 -12.15 5.97
N ARG A 88 2.21 -10.98 6.53
CA ARG A 88 1.18 -10.06 7.05
C ARG A 88 0.32 -9.48 5.93
N THR A 89 0.92 -9.14 4.80
CA THR A 89 0.19 -8.67 3.62
C THR A 89 -0.76 -9.75 3.12
N GLU A 90 -0.36 -11.02 3.16
CA GLU A 90 -1.22 -12.16 2.84
C GLU A 90 -2.25 -12.50 3.93
N GLY A 91 -2.26 -11.76 5.04
CA GLY A 91 -3.29 -11.85 6.08
C GLY A 91 -2.98 -12.82 7.20
N PHE A 92 -1.81 -13.41 7.26
CA PHE A 92 -1.40 -14.20 8.41
C PHE A 92 -1.10 -13.29 9.61
N VAL A 93 -1.90 -13.39 10.65
CA VAL A 93 -1.73 -12.64 11.89
C VAL A 93 -2.16 -13.51 13.08
N PRO A 94 -1.36 -13.50 14.16
CA PRO A 94 -0.02 -12.96 14.28
C PRO A 94 1.03 -13.84 13.59
N VAL A 95 2.12 -13.22 13.12
CA VAL A 95 3.34 -13.95 12.71
C VAL A 95 4.40 -13.71 13.76
N ARG A 96 4.90 -14.77 14.40
CA ARG A 96 6.03 -14.65 15.29
C ARG A 96 7.33 -14.64 14.48
N ASN A 97 8.27 -13.78 14.84
CA ASN A 97 9.61 -13.73 14.28
C ASN A 97 10.63 -13.87 15.39
N ALA A 98 11.58 -14.77 15.24
CA ALA A 98 12.65 -15.01 16.23
C ALA A 98 13.97 -15.40 15.55
N PRO A 99 15.13 -14.98 16.10
CA PRO A 99 16.42 -15.46 15.64
C PRO A 99 16.55 -16.98 15.87
N ILE A 100 17.02 -17.71 14.85
CA ILE A 100 17.20 -19.17 14.93
C ILE A 100 18.12 -19.57 16.11
N GLN A 101 19.03 -18.69 16.54
CA GLN A 101 19.94 -18.93 17.67
C GLN A 101 19.24 -18.92 19.04
N GLN A 102 18.02 -18.37 19.12
CA GLN A 102 17.26 -18.20 20.36
C GLN A 102 16.14 -19.24 20.54
N VAL A 103 15.95 -20.12 19.55
CA VAL A 103 14.82 -21.05 19.53
C VAL A 103 15.31 -22.48 19.76
N GLY A 104 14.76 -23.16 20.79
CA GLY A 104 15.04 -24.55 21.13
C GLY A 104 13.88 -25.49 20.78
N ALA A 105 14.08 -26.80 21.05
CA ALA A 105 13.10 -27.84 20.70
C ALA A 105 11.72 -27.61 21.37
N ALA A 106 11.71 -27.25 22.64
CA ALA A 106 10.46 -26.98 23.38
C ALA A 106 9.69 -25.79 22.81
N GLU A 107 10.39 -24.82 22.22
CA GLU A 107 9.74 -23.67 21.57
C GLU A 107 9.24 -24.03 20.18
N LEU A 108 10.04 -24.72 19.34
CA LEU A 108 9.60 -25.19 18.03
C LEU A 108 8.33 -26.04 18.10
N ALA A 109 8.25 -26.92 19.09
CA ALA A 109 7.10 -27.82 19.29
C ALA A 109 5.76 -27.07 19.52
N ARG A 110 5.79 -25.77 19.79
CA ARG A 110 4.59 -24.91 19.93
C ARG A 110 4.03 -24.44 18.60
N PHE A 111 4.78 -24.57 17.52
CA PHE A 111 4.39 -24.10 16.19
C PHE A 111 4.16 -25.29 15.26
N SER A 112 3.08 -25.28 14.52
CA SER A 112 2.82 -26.28 13.49
C SER A 112 3.57 -25.98 12.19
N ILE A 113 3.91 -24.72 11.96
CA ILE A 113 4.61 -24.27 10.74
C ILE A 113 5.77 -23.35 11.12
N VAL A 114 6.93 -23.67 10.61
CA VAL A 114 8.14 -22.86 10.71
C VAL A 114 8.58 -22.43 9.32
N VAL A 115 8.81 -21.14 9.11
CA VAL A 115 9.40 -20.57 7.89
C VAL A 115 10.83 -20.17 8.22
N LEU A 116 11.80 -20.81 7.58
CA LEU A 116 13.22 -20.53 7.74
C LEU A 116 13.65 -19.51 6.67
N ALA A 117 14.11 -18.35 7.11
CA ALA A 117 14.71 -17.34 6.24
C ALA A 117 16.11 -17.75 5.75
N PRO A 118 16.63 -17.16 4.65
CA PRO A 118 17.98 -17.46 4.16
C PRO A 118 19.08 -17.25 5.21
N GLY A 119 20.16 -18.01 5.10
CA GLY A 119 21.37 -17.83 5.90
C GLY A 119 21.99 -19.14 6.36
N PRO A 120 23.24 -19.12 6.83
CA PRO A 120 23.97 -20.31 7.27
C PRO A 120 23.39 -20.88 8.57
N VAL A 121 23.40 -22.19 8.71
CA VAL A 121 22.96 -22.90 9.93
C VAL A 121 24.10 -23.73 10.50
N ARG A 122 24.09 -23.90 11.83
CA ARG A 122 25.06 -24.76 12.54
C ARG A 122 24.51 -26.20 12.65
N ASP A 123 25.40 -27.16 12.89
CA ASP A 123 25.04 -28.56 13.00
C ASP A 123 23.96 -28.84 14.07
N ASP A 124 24.02 -28.13 15.23
CA ASP A 124 22.99 -28.22 16.27
C ASP A 124 21.60 -27.74 15.77
N GLN A 125 21.57 -26.69 14.94
CA GLN A 125 20.35 -26.17 14.33
C GLN A 125 19.82 -27.10 13.22
N VAL A 126 20.70 -27.70 12.44
CA VAL A 126 20.34 -28.75 11.48
C VAL A 126 19.66 -29.92 12.19
N ALA A 127 20.28 -30.44 13.27
CA ALA A 127 19.73 -31.53 14.08
C ALA A 127 18.37 -31.16 14.70
N LEU A 128 18.24 -29.94 15.21
CA LEU A 128 17.01 -29.40 15.79
C LEU A 128 15.85 -29.34 14.75
N LEU A 129 16.11 -28.78 13.57
CA LEU A 129 15.10 -28.68 12.52
C LEU A 129 14.70 -30.06 11.97
N ARG A 130 15.65 -30.96 11.80
CA ARG A 130 15.36 -32.35 11.40
C ARG A 130 14.47 -33.07 12.41
N ALA A 131 14.77 -32.95 13.70
CA ALA A 131 13.96 -33.55 14.76
C ALA A 131 12.55 -32.98 14.80
N TYR A 132 12.41 -31.65 14.64
CA TYR A 132 11.10 -30.96 14.56
C TYR A 132 10.23 -31.52 13.42
N VAL A 133 10.79 -31.61 12.20
CA VAL A 133 10.03 -32.13 11.05
C VAL A 133 9.75 -33.61 11.20
N ALA A 134 10.72 -34.41 11.64
CA ALA A 134 10.53 -35.86 11.83
C ALA A 134 9.38 -36.18 12.79
N GLN A 135 9.09 -35.28 13.76
CA GLN A 135 8.02 -35.42 14.75
C GLN A 135 6.67 -34.81 14.30
N GLY A 136 6.53 -34.43 13.04
CA GLY A 136 5.27 -33.96 12.46
C GLY A 136 5.19 -32.43 12.25
N GLY A 137 6.22 -31.65 12.60
CA GLY A 137 6.29 -30.23 12.29
C GLY A 137 6.42 -29.99 10.77
N SER A 138 5.94 -28.84 10.31
CA SER A 138 6.07 -28.42 8.92
C SER A 138 7.13 -27.31 8.78
N LEU A 139 8.08 -27.46 7.85
CA LEU A 139 9.17 -26.52 7.62
C LEU A 139 9.17 -26.01 6.18
N LEU A 140 9.12 -24.69 6.03
CA LEU A 140 9.27 -24.02 4.74
C LEU A 140 10.63 -23.30 4.74
N GLY A 141 11.56 -23.70 3.87
CA GLY A 141 12.88 -23.09 3.72
C GLY A 141 12.95 -22.11 2.55
N ILE A 142 13.29 -20.86 2.81
CA ILE A 142 13.58 -19.87 1.78
C ILE A 142 15.09 -19.87 1.54
N ARG A 143 15.52 -20.39 0.39
CA ARG A 143 16.93 -20.57 0.02
C ARG A 143 17.76 -21.12 1.20
N PRO A 144 17.38 -22.29 1.74
CA PRO A 144 17.98 -22.83 2.95
C PRO A 144 19.43 -23.24 2.71
N ASP A 145 20.23 -23.26 3.78
CA ASP A 145 21.60 -23.79 3.76
C ASP A 145 21.65 -25.20 3.16
N ALA A 146 22.68 -25.49 2.39
CA ALA A 146 22.90 -26.76 1.72
C ALA A 146 22.93 -27.98 2.68
N GLN A 147 23.31 -27.80 3.94
CA GLN A 147 23.27 -28.82 4.97
C GLN A 147 21.86 -29.37 5.24
N LEU A 148 20.83 -28.59 4.93
CA LEU A 148 19.43 -28.99 5.08
C LEU A 148 18.87 -29.68 3.82
N ALA A 149 19.62 -29.79 2.73
CA ALA A 149 19.11 -30.25 1.43
C ALA A 149 18.37 -31.58 1.50
N SER A 150 18.93 -32.59 2.24
CA SER A 150 18.29 -33.90 2.41
C SER A 150 16.96 -33.84 3.18
N LEU A 151 16.81 -32.86 4.09
CA LEU A 151 15.54 -32.61 4.78
C LEU A 151 14.44 -32.16 3.83
N PHE A 152 14.82 -31.43 2.77
CA PHE A 152 13.91 -30.94 1.72
C PHE A 152 13.80 -31.90 0.52
N GLY A 153 14.43 -33.08 0.58
CA GLY A 153 14.41 -34.07 -0.50
C GLY A 153 15.02 -33.58 -1.81
N VAL A 154 16.10 -32.82 -1.71
CA VAL A 154 16.84 -32.29 -2.86
C VAL A 154 18.36 -32.46 -2.65
N ARG A 155 19.12 -32.40 -3.75
CA ARG A 155 20.58 -32.38 -3.74
C ARG A 155 21.10 -31.15 -4.48
N PRO A 156 21.92 -30.29 -3.84
CA PRO A 156 22.51 -29.12 -4.48
C PRO A 156 23.52 -29.54 -5.57
N LEU A 157 23.57 -28.74 -6.65
CA LEU A 157 24.58 -28.89 -7.71
C LEU A 157 25.83 -28.02 -7.45
N GLY A 158 25.86 -27.24 -6.37
CA GLY A 158 26.97 -26.34 -6.05
C GLY A 158 27.10 -25.14 -7.03
N ALA A 159 26.02 -24.82 -7.75
CA ALA A 159 25.97 -23.74 -8.73
C ALA A 159 24.70 -22.93 -8.57
N THR A 160 24.78 -21.66 -8.95
CA THR A 160 23.62 -20.76 -9.06
C THR A 160 23.33 -20.42 -10.53
N ALA A 161 22.11 -20.03 -10.81
CA ALA A 161 21.73 -19.47 -12.11
C ALA A 161 21.05 -18.11 -11.90
N PRO A 162 21.10 -17.22 -12.91
CA PRO A 162 20.40 -15.94 -12.86
C PRO A 162 18.87 -16.16 -12.82
N GLY A 163 18.16 -15.21 -12.25
CA GLY A 163 16.69 -15.18 -12.30
C GLY A 163 16.20 -15.07 -13.74
N ASP A 164 15.01 -15.62 -13.99
CA ASP A 164 14.32 -15.63 -15.27
C ASP A 164 12.80 -15.70 -15.00
N TYR A 165 12.19 -16.86 -15.16
CA TYR A 165 10.77 -17.08 -14.87
C TYR A 165 10.56 -18.32 -14.02
N LEU A 166 9.57 -18.18 -13.12
CA LEU A 166 9.01 -19.30 -12.38
C LEU A 166 7.78 -19.82 -13.13
N HIS A 167 7.75 -21.12 -13.41
CA HIS A 167 6.64 -21.83 -14.03
C HIS A 167 6.01 -22.76 -13.00
N ILE A 168 4.74 -22.51 -12.64
CA ILE A 168 4.00 -23.39 -11.75
C ILE A 168 3.69 -24.69 -12.51
N VAL A 169 3.94 -25.84 -11.89
CA VAL A 169 3.66 -27.15 -12.46
C VAL A 169 2.14 -27.37 -12.45
N THR A 170 1.55 -27.58 -13.61
CA THR A 170 0.11 -27.83 -13.76
C THR A 170 -0.29 -29.24 -13.30
N GLY A 171 -1.54 -29.40 -12.88
CA GLY A 171 -2.11 -30.71 -12.49
C GLY A 171 -1.77 -31.14 -11.06
N LEU A 172 -1.22 -30.26 -10.25
CA LEU A 172 -1.08 -30.48 -8.84
C LEU A 172 -2.35 -30.00 -8.12
N ALA A 173 -3.05 -30.91 -7.44
CA ALA A 173 -4.31 -30.58 -6.75
C ALA A 173 -4.12 -29.47 -5.69
N GLU A 174 -2.95 -29.44 -5.06
CA GLU A 174 -2.56 -28.42 -4.05
C GLU A 174 -2.47 -27.02 -4.64
N LEU A 175 -2.27 -26.91 -5.95
CA LEU A 175 -2.08 -25.65 -6.67
C LEU A 175 -3.19 -25.36 -7.67
N ASP A 176 -4.25 -26.16 -7.64
CA ASP A 176 -5.38 -25.98 -8.56
C ASP A 176 -5.93 -24.55 -8.44
N GLY A 177 -5.91 -23.84 -9.57
CA GLY A 177 -6.39 -22.48 -9.72
C GLY A 177 -5.37 -21.37 -9.38
N LEU A 178 -4.12 -21.69 -9.05
CA LEU A 178 -3.02 -20.74 -9.27
C LEU A 178 -2.82 -20.57 -10.78
N ASP A 179 -2.48 -19.36 -11.20
CA ASP A 179 -2.24 -19.10 -12.61
C ASP A 179 -1.04 -19.90 -13.10
N ALA A 180 -1.23 -20.74 -14.11
CA ALA A 180 -0.15 -21.48 -14.77
C ALA A 180 0.78 -20.58 -15.59
N THR A 181 0.59 -19.26 -15.52
CA THR A 181 1.43 -18.30 -16.23
C THR A 181 2.83 -18.24 -15.64
N ARG A 182 3.75 -17.78 -16.45
CA ARG A 182 5.11 -17.49 -16.03
C ARG A 182 5.09 -16.26 -15.15
N VAL A 183 5.76 -16.32 -14.00
CA VAL A 183 6.00 -15.19 -13.10
C VAL A 183 7.48 -14.84 -13.13
N GLN A 184 7.83 -13.56 -13.29
CA GLN A 184 9.23 -13.13 -13.31
C GLN A 184 9.92 -13.46 -11.99
N LEU A 185 11.16 -13.88 -12.06
CA LEU A 185 12.03 -14.15 -10.94
C LEU A 185 13.25 -13.24 -11.01
N HIS A 186 13.39 -12.34 -10.05
CA HIS A 186 14.55 -11.47 -9.91
C HIS A 186 15.51 -11.98 -8.83
N GLY A 187 16.78 -11.93 -9.12
CA GLY A 187 17.84 -12.46 -8.27
C GLY A 187 18.23 -13.91 -8.64
N PRO A 188 19.37 -14.40 -8.13
CA PRO A 188 19.86 -15.73 -8.43
C PRO A 188 19.07 -16.81 -7.68
N TYR A 189 19.03 -18.02 -8.27
CA TYR A 189 18.53 -19.22 -7.64
C TYR A 189 19.59 -20.32 -7.58
N ASP A 190 19.51 -21.17 -6.56
CA ASP A 190 20.42 -22.32 -6.40
C ASP A 190 19.94 -23.46 -7.29
N ARG A 191 20.86 -24.05 -8.06
CA ARG A 191 20.54 -25.20 -8.91
C ARG A 191 20.49 -26.49 -8.08
N LEU A 192 19.40 -27.19 -8.21
CA LEU A 192 19.07 -28.38 -7.43
C LEU A 192 18.65 -29.55 -8.34
N VAL A 193 18.80 -30.77 -7.85
CA VAL A 193 18.09 -31.94 -8.40
C VAL A 193 17.20 -32.54 -7.34
N LEU A 194 16.06 -33.10 -7.75
CA LEU A 194 15.13 -33.77 -6.87
C LEU A 194 15.73 -35.07 -6.33
N ASP A 195 15.59 -35.30 -5.03
CA ASP A 195 16.02 -36.49 -4.31
C ASP A 195 14.91 -36.90 -3.32
N GLY A 196 13.79 -37.34 -3.87
CA GLY A 196 12.56 -37.63 -3.12
C GLY A 196 11.53 -36.52 -3.08
N ALA A 197 11.91 -35.25 -3.31
CA ALA A 197 10.96 -34.14 -3.38
C ALA A 197 10.16 -34.13 -4.69
N ARG A 198 9.01 -33.45 -4.68
CA ARG A 198 8.20 -33.14 -5.85
C ARG A 198 8.30 -31.66 -6.18
N ALA A 199 8.55 -31.31 -7.45
CA ALA A 199 8.56 -29.94 -7.88
C ALA A 199 7.14 -29.36 -7.95
N VAL A 200 7.00 -28.15 -7.41
CA VAL A 200 5.82 -27.28 -7.44
C VAL A 200 5.98 -26.21 -8.51
N ALA A 201 7.18 -25.70 -8.66
CA ALA A 201 7.52 -24.76 -9.72
C ALA A 201 8.94 -25.01 -10.25
N ARG A 202 9.16 -24.67 -11.51
CA ARG A 202 10.44 -24.85 -12.21
C ARG A 202 10.87 -23.57 -12.91
N SER A 203 12.18 -23.42 -13.15
CA SER A 203 12.71 -22.41 -14.06
C SER A 203 12.39 -22.74 -15.54
N ALA A 204 12.63 -21.80 -16.43
CA ALA A 204 12.51 -22.06 -17.87
C ALA A 204 13.42 -23.20 -18.35
N ASN A 205 14.55 -23.42 -17.68
CA ASN A 205 15.50 -24.50 -17.98
C ASN A 205 15.11 -25.85 -17.32
N GLY A 206 13.99 -25.89 -16.59
CA GLY A 206 13.50 -27.10 -15.93
C GLY A 206 14.06 -27.36 -14.54
N ASP A 207 14.99 -26.51 -14.01
CA ASP A 207 15.50 -26.65 -12.66
C ASP A 207 14.34 -26.46 -11.64
N PRO A 208 14.24 -27.29 -10.55
CA PRO A 208 13.22 -27.13 -9.55
C PRO A 208 13.49 -25.84 -8.73
N LEU A 209 12.51 -24.93 -8.72
CA LEU A 209 12.57 -23.67 -7.98
C LEU A 209 11.80 -23.69 -6.66
N VAL A 210 10.67 -24.42 -6.66
CA VAL A 210 9.85 -24.63 -5.47
C VAL A 210 9.52 -26.11 -5.40
N THR A 211 9.73 -26.72 -4.22
CA THR A 211 9.49 -28.16 -4.01
C THR A 211 8.73 -28.40 -2.72
N ILE A 212 8.07 -29.57 -2.65
CA ILE A 212 7.49 -30.13 -1.42
C ILE A 212 8.02 -31.54 -1.21
N HIS A 213 8.20 -31.91 0.06
CA HIS A 213 8.71 -33.23 0.43
C HIS A 213 8.14 -33.67 1.77
N ARG A 214 7.94 -34.97 1.93
CA ARG A 214 7.57 -35.58 3.21
C ARG A 214 8.83 -36.11 3.89
N PHE A 215 9.05 -35.74 5.15
CA PHE A 215 10.18 -36.20 5.93
C PHE A 215 9.70 -36.64 7.31
N GLY A 216 9.85 -37.94 7.64
CA GLY A 216 9.24 -38.52 8.83
C GLY A 216 7.70 -38.34 8.80
N GLU A 217 7.17 -37.85 9.91
CA GLU A 217 5.75 -37.53 10.04
C GLU A 217 5.39 -36.13 9.50
N GLY A 218 6.39 -35.28 9.21
CA GLY A 218 6.20 -33.90 8.81
C GLY A 218 6.32 -33.65 7.31
N MET A 219 6.14 -32.39 6.96
CA MET A 219 6.21 -31.89 5.58
C MET A 219 7.24 -30.77 5.46
N THR A 220 7.92 -30.70 4.31
CA THR A 220 8.78 -29.58 3.98
C THR A 220 8.43 -28.95 2.65
N ALA A 221 8.67 -27.64 2.52
CA ALA A 221 8.68 -26.95 1.25
C ALA A 221 9.96 -26.11 1.13
N LEU A 222 10.49 -25.99 -0.08
CA LEU A 222 11.72 -25.24 -0.35
C LEU A 222 11.51 -24.25 -1.49
N TRP A 223 12.03 -23.04 -1.33
CA TRP A 223 12.32 -22.08 -2.40
C TRP A 223 13.82 -22.08 -2.68
N ALA A 224 14.20 -22.29 -3.95
CA ALA A 224 15.60 -22.28 -4.38
C ALA A 224 16.21 -20.86 -4.49
N PHE A 225 15.43 -19.82 -4.21
CA PHE A 225 15.81 -18.40 -4.30
C PHE A 225 15.29 -17.61 -3.10
N ASP A 226 15.85 -16.42 -2.87
CA ASP A 226 15.36 -15.49 -1.85
C ASP A 226 14.06 -14.83 -2.32
N LEU A 227 12.94 -15.40 -1.88
CA LEU A 227 11.60 -14.95 -2.23
C LEU A 227 11.35 -13.50 -1.79
N ALA A 228 11.76 -13.14 -0.57
CA ALA A 228 11.49 -11.81 -0.04
C ALA A 228 12.22 -10.73 -0.83
N ARG A 229 13.49 -10.99 -1.16
CA ARG A 229 14.28 -10.12 -2.03
C ARG A 229 13.70 -10.05 -3.45
N CYS A 230 13.27 -11.18 -4.02
CA CYS A 230 12.63 -11.22 -5.34
C CYS A 230 11.37 -10.33 -5.38
N VAL A 231 10.49 -10.43 -4.39
CA VAL A 231 9.29 -9.60 -4.27
C VAL A 231 9.67 -8.11 -4.13
N ALA A 232 10.67 -7.78 -3.32
CA ALA A 232 11.16 -6.40 -3.19
C ALA A 232 11.67 -5.83 -4.54
N LEU A 233 12.44 -6.62 -5.28
CA LEU A 233 12.98 -6.24 -6.60
C LEU A 233 11.89 -6.06 -7.66
N ILE A 234 10.81 -6.85 -7.61
CA ILE A 234 9.66 -6.64 -8.49
C ILE A 234 8.90 -5.36 -8.10
N ARG A 235 8.70 -5.12 -6.80
CA ARG A 235 7.89 -3.99 -6.32
C ARG A 235 8.61 -2.65 -6.38
N GLN A 236 9.91 -2.62 -6.11
CA GLN A 236 10.69 -1.39 -6.00
C GLN A 236 11.60 -1.14 -7.21
N GLY A 237 11.65 -2.08 -8.17
CA GLY A 237 12.46 -1.97 -9.36
C GLY A 237 13.94 -2.33 -9.16
N ASN A 238 14.74 -2.06 -10.17
CA ASN A 238 16.16 -2.40 -10.24
C ASN A 238 17.03 -1.41 -9.46
N PRO A 239 17.67 -1.81 -8.35
CA PRO A 239 18.53 -0.91 -7.59
C PRO A 239 19.78 -0.44 -8.40
N ALA A 240 20.20 -1.17 -9.44
CA ALA A 240 21.30 -0.75 -10.30
C ALA A 240 20.92 0.41 -11.25
N ALA A 241 19.64 0.66 -11.45
CA ALA A 241 19.15 1.80 -12.24
C ALA A 241 18.94 3.07 -11.38
N ALA A 242 19.20 3.01 -10.09
CA ALA A 242 19.05 4.14 -9.20
C ALA A 242 19.95 5.32 -9.61
N GLY A 243 19.37 6.51 -9.74
CA GLY A 243 20.08 7.72 -10.20
C GLY A 243 20.41 7.75 -11.69
N GLN A 244 19.73 6.95 -12.52
CA GLN A 244 19.82 6.98 -13.98
C GLN A 244 18.51 7.45 -14.58
N GLU A 245 18.55 8.31 -15.59
CA GLU A 245 17.40 8.67 -16.42
C GLU A 245 17.27 7.64 -17.55
N ARG A 246 16.18 6.88 -17.59
CA ARG A 246 16.00 5.75 -18.51
C ARG A 246 14.64 5.71 -19.20
N ASP A 247 13.67 6.48 -18.72
CA ASP A 247 12.28 6.46 -19.20
C ASP A 247 11.98 7.52 -20.27
N ASP A 248 13.03 8.15 -20.85
CA ASP A 248 12.94 9.23 -21.83
C ASP A 248 12.26 10.52 -21.32
N LEU A 249 12.06 10.64 -19.99
CA LEU A 249 11.50 11.82 -19.35
C LEU A 249 12.58 12.53 -18.51
N GLU A 250 12.53 13.86 -18.47
CA GLU A 250 13.49 14.66 -17.70
C GLU A 250 13.39 14.41 -16.19
N GLY A 251 14.53 14.15 -15.53
CA GLY A 251 14.70 13.97 -14.09
C GLY A 251 14.50 12.52 -13.63
N PHE A 252 15.21 12.15 -12.56
CA PHE A 252 15.15 10.81 -11.98
C PHE A 252 13.74 10.50 -11.46
N ARG A 253 13.14 9.41 -11.92
CA ARG A 253 11.77 9.01 -11.62
C ARG A 253 11.69 7.59 -11.08
N ALA A 254 10.60 7.27 -10.41
CA ALA A 254 10.32 5.88 -10.03
C ALA A 254 10.24 4.95 -11.25
N THR A 255 9.78 5.45 -12.39
CA THR A 255 9.68 4.72 -13.66
C THR A 255 11.02 4.24 -14.22
N ASP A 256 12.10 4.99 -14.01
CA ASP A 256 13.45 4.60 -14.43
C ASP A 256 13.92 3.27 -13.87
N LEU A 257 13.47 2.94 -12.65
CA LEU A 257 13.81 1.70 -11.98
C LEU A 257 13.21 0.46 -12.65
N PHE A 258 12.21 0.65 -13.52
CA PHE A 258 11.46 -0.45 -14.15
C PHE A 258 11.75 -0.63 -15.64
N VAL A 259 12.47 0.27 -16.27
CA VAL A 259 12.89 0.15 -17.68
C VAL A 259 13.75 -1.09 -17.85
N ASP A 260 13.41 -1.97 -18.81
CA ASP A 260 14.03 -3.28 -19.04
C ASP A 260 14.04 -4.23 -17.83
N TRP A 261 13.18 -3.97 -16.84
CA TRP A 261 13.11 -4.74 -15.61
C TRP A 261 11.81 -5.53 -15.48
N ILE A 262 10.70 -4.93 -15.87
CA ILE A 262 9.38 -5.59 -15.88
C ILE A 262 9.03 -6.03 -17.29
N ASP A 263 8.56 -7.26 -17.44
CA ASP A 263 8.03 -7.80 -18.69
C ASP A 263 6.69 -7.15 -19.02
N LEU A 264 6.71 -6.16 -19.93
CA LEU A 264 5.53 -5.40 -20.34
C LEU A 264 4.47 -6.25 -21.05
N GLU A 265 4.85 -7.40 -21.64
CA GLU A 265 3.89 -8.35 -22.23
C GLU A 265 3.04 -9.03 -21.16
N ARG A 266 3.47 -8.98 -19.89
CA ARG A 266 2.84 -9.61 -18.73
C ARG A 266 2.34 -8.64 -17.68
N ILE A 267 2.19 -7.37 -18.00
CA ILE A 267 1.75 -6.35 -17.04
C ILE A 267 0.35 -6.63 -16.46
N GLY A 268 -0.49 -7.40 -17.16
CA GLY A 268 -1.79 -7.84 -16.67
C GLY A 268 -1.72 -8.85 -15.52
N ILE A 269 -0.53 -9.35 -15.16
CA ILE A 269 -0.29 -10.27 -14.06
C ILE A 269 0.43 -9.52 -12.95
N PRO A 270 -0.12 -9.48 -11.71
CA PRO A 270 0.55 -8.85 -10.58
C PRO A 270 1.69 -9.74 -10.08
N GLN A 271 2.87 -9.59 -10.68
CA GLN A 271 4.02 -10.48 -10.53
C GLN A 271 4.42 -10.70 -9.06
N ALA A 272 4.54 -9.64 -8.28
CA ALA A 272 4.90 -9.72 -6.86
C ALA A 272 3.84 -10.49 -6.05
N ASP A 273 2.56 -10.21 -6.31
CA ASP A 273 1.45 -10.83 -5.56
C ASP A 273 1.30 -12.32 -5.88
N GLU A 274 1.61 -12.75 -7.12
CA GLU A 274 1.57 -14.17 -7.47
C GLU A 274 2.64 -14.98 -6.71
N HIS A 275 3.83 -14.42 -6.48
CA HIS A 275 4.82 -15.02 -5.58
C HIS A 275 4.31 -15.13 -4.13
N GLN A 276 3.67 -14.07 -3.63
CA GLN A 276 3.13 -14.03 -2.27
C GLN A 276 1.96 -15.03 -2.11
N ARG A 277 1.09 -15.13 -3.10
CA ARG A 277 -0.03 -16.07 -3.12
C ARG A 277 0.42 -17.51 -3.19
N LEU A 278 1.48 -17.82 -3.96
CA LEU A 278 2.08 -19.16 -3.98
C LEU A 278 2.62 -19.53 -2.59
N LEU A 279 3.30 -18.58 -1.90
CA LEU A 279 3.76 -18.79 -0.52
C LEU A 279 2.59 -19.09 0.41
N ALA A 280 1.53 -18.28 0.36
CA ALA A 280 0.35 -18.45 1.19
C ALA A 280 -0.33 -19.82 0.96
N ARG A 281 -0.46 -20.24 -0.31
CA ARG A 281 -1.02 -21.56 -0.67
C ARG A 281 -0.20 -22.71 -0.08
N LEU A 282 1.12 -22.63 -0.16
CA LEU A 282 1.97 -23.71 0.39
C LEU A 282 1.96 -23.71 1.92
N ILE A 283 1.84 -22.57 2.58
CA ILE A 283 1.65 -22.52 4.03
C ILE A 283 0.32 -23.20 4.40
N GLU A 284 -0.76 -22.96 3.70
CA GLU A 284 -2.05 -23.62 3.93
C GLU A 284 -2.01 -25.12 3.65
N GLU A 285 -1.28 -25.54 2.63
CA GLU A 285 -1.06 -26.96 2.34
C GLU A 285 -0.25 -27.66 3.44
N LEU A 286 0.83 -27.02 3.92
CA LEU A 286 1.62 -27.50 5.04
C LEU A 286 0.82 -27.56 6.36
N ALA A 287 -0.22 -26.72 6.49
CA ALA A 287 -1.12 -26.70 7.64
C ALA A 287 -2.26 -27.72 7.54
N SER A 288 -2.39 -28.46 6.44
CA SER A 288 -3.58 -29.29 6.17
C SER A 288 -3.83 -30.40 7.18
N SER A 289 -2.81 -30.85 7.90
CA SER A 289 -2.90 -31.82 9.01
C SER A 289 -3.16 -31.18 10.39
N GLY A 290 -3.00 -29.88 10.52
CA GLY A 290 -3.19 -29.08 11.74
C GLY A 290 -4.52 -28.31 11.74
N PRO A 291 -4.60 -27.19 12.49
CA PRO A 291 -5.76 -26.29 12.49
C PRO A 291 -5.89 -25.54 11.16
N PRO A 292 -7.13 -25.26 10.71
CA PRO A 292 -7.37 -24.30 9.63
C PRO A 292 -6.76 -22.93 10.01
N LEU A 293 -6.06 -22.29 9.08
CA LEU A 293 -5.44 -20.99 9.32
C LEU A 293 -6.41 -19.86 8.94
N PRO A 294 -6.87 -19.06 9.90
CA PRO A 294 -7.60 -17.83 9.58
C PRO A 294 -6.64 -16.80 9.00
N ARG A 295 -7.10 -16.07 7.96
CA ARG A 295 -6.36 -14.96 7.37
C ARG A 295 -7.21 -13.70 7.39
N LEU A 296 -6.60 -12.53 7.54
CA LEU A 296 -7.29 -11.27 7.36
C LEU A 296 -7.44 -10.96 5.87
N TRP A 297 -8.65 -10.60 5.48
CA TRP A 297 -8.92 -10.12 4.13
C TRP A 297 -8.16 -8.80 3.86
N TYR A 298 -7.90 -8.53 2.60
CA TYR A 298 -7.08 -7.38 2.18
C TYR A 298 -7.78 -6.04 2.37
N PHE A 299 -9.11 -5.99 2.27
CA PHE A 299 -9.90 -4.76 2.17
C PHE A 299 -10.93 -4.62 3.28
N PRO A 300 -11.47 -3.41 3.50
CA PRO A 300 -12.52 -3.18 4.49
C PRO A 300 -13.76 -4.04 4.23
N GLY A 301 -14.26 -4.67 5.27
CA GLY A 301 -15.48 -5.50 5.21
C GLY A 301 -15.38 -6.58 4.13
N ASN A 302 -16.43 -6.67 3.32
CA ASN A 302 -16.52 -7.65 2.21
C ASN A 302 -16.13 -7.07 0.84
N ALA A 303 -15.49 -5.90 0.79
CA ALA A 303 -15.11 -5.27 -0.47
C ALA A 303 -14.23 -6.21 -1.32
N PRO A 304 -14.53 -6.39 -2.61
CA PRO A 304 -13.73 -7.26 -3.48
C PRO A 304 -12.38 -6.66 -3.88
N ALA A 305 -12.33 -5.34 -3.93
CA ALA A 305 -11.19 -4.49 -4.28
C ALA A 305 -11.52 -3.07 -3.79
N LEU A 306 -10.65 -2.08 -3.97
CA LEU A 306 -10.96 -0.68 -3.67
C LEU A 306 -10.24 0.30 -4.60
N ILE A 307 -10.71 1.55 -4.64
CA ILE A 307 -10.05 2.68 -5.28
C ILE A 307 -9.41 3.55 -4.21
N VAL A 308 -8.11 3.84 -4.35
CA VAL A 308 -7.42 4.90 -3.59
C VAL A 308 -7.45 6.17 -4.45
N ALA A 309 -8.42 7.05 -4.17
CA ALA A 309 -8.61 8.25 -4.97
C ALA A 309 -7.67 9.37 -4.54
N THR A 310 -6.94 9.94 -5.51
CA THR A 310 -6.02 11.05 -5.27
C THR A 310 -6.09 12.08 -6.39
N GLY A 311 -5.69 13.31 -6.08
CA GLY A 311 -5.61 14.37 -7.07
C GLY A 311 -4.44 15.31 -6.83
N ASP A 312 -3.77 15.71 -7.91
CA ASP A 312 -2.66 16.64 -7.87
C ASP A 312 -3.14 18.04 -8.28
N ALA A 313 -2.75 19.05 -7.51
CA ALA A 313 -3.29 20.40 -7.61
C ALA A 313 -2.16 21.46 -7.53
N HIS A 314 -1.85 22.10 -8.65
CA HIS A 314 -0.75 23.04 -8.82
C HIS A 314 -1.20 24.50 -8.61
N GLY A 315 -1.30 24.96 -7.35
CA GLY A 315 -1.84 26.26 -7.04
C GLY A 315 -3.32 26.42 -7.43
N SER A 316 -4.00 25.32 -7.61
CA SER A 316 -5.38 25.23 -8.09
C SER A 316 -6.35 25.92 -7.14
N ARG A 317 -7.48 26.38 -7.70
CA ARG A 317 -8.51 27.11 -6.97
C ARG A 317 -9.59 26.16 -6.45
N VAL A 318 -10.29 26.58 -5.40
CA VAL A 318 -11.34 25.80 -4.74
C VAL A 318 -12.32 25.19 -5.73
N GLY A 319 -12.89 26.00 -6.66
CA GLY A 319 -13.87 25.51 -7.62
C GLY A 319 -13.35 24.43 -8.58
N HIS A 320 -12.05 24.41 -8.88
CA HIS A 320 -11.45 23.36 -9.71
C HIS A 320 -11.22 22.09 -8.90
N ILE A 321 -10.78 22.22 -7.64
CA ILE A 321 -10.59 21.09 -6.73
C ILE A 321 -11.95 20.41 -6.44
N GLU A 322 -13.02 21.20 -6.25
CA GLU A 322 -14.37 20.65 -6.04
C GLU A 322 -14.89 19.86 -7.26
N GLN A 323 -14.42 20.11 -8.48
CA GLN A 323 -14.76 19.29 -9.64
C GLN A 323 -14.17 17.85 -9.56
N LEU A 324 -13.13 17.65 -8.75
CA LEU A 324 -12.62 16.33 -8.40
C LEU A 324 -13.33 15.77 -7.17
N ILE A 325 -13.51 16.57 -6.12
CA ILE A 325 -14.12 16.14 -4.87
C ILE A 325 -15.58 15.69 -5.07
N SER A 326 -16.39 16.51 -5.75
CA SER A 326 -17.83 16.27 -5.86
C SER A 326 -18.20 14.92 -6.51
N PRO A 327 -17.60 14.47 -7.63
CA PRO A 327 -17.88 13.15 -8.17
C PRO A 327 -17.56 12.00 -7.23
N VAL A 328 -16.49 12.13 -6.42
CA VAL A 328 -16.09 11.13 -5.42
C VAL A 328 -17.09 11.09 -4.28
N GLU A 329 -17.50 12.25 -3.73
CA GLU A 329 -18.48 12.35 -2.66
C GLU A 329 -19.87 11.84 -3.05
N GLN A 330 -20.33 12.15 -4.25
CA GLN A 330 -21.62 11.66 -4.79
C GLN A 330 -21.70 10.13 -4.79
N ARG A 331 -20.56 9.45 -4.72
CA ARG A 331 -20.43 8.00 -4.67
C ARG A 331 -20.04 7.47 -3.27
N GLY A 332 -20.21 8.32 -2.24
CA GLY A 332 -19.88 7.98 -0.86
C GLY A 332 -18.38 7.83 -0.56
N GLY A 333 -17.53 8.31 -1.47
CA GLY A 333 -16.08 8.20 -1.37
C GLY A 333 -15.38 9.38 -0.71
N THR A 334 -14.07 9.23 -0.49
CA THR A 334 -13.16 10.29 -0.06
C THR A 334 -11.92 10.32 -0.94
N VAL A 335 -11.25 11.48 -1.03
CA VAL A 335 -10.09 11.69 -1.91
C VAL A 335 -8.98 12.43 -1.17
N SER A 336 -7.72 12.14 -1.54
CA SER A 336 -6.54 12.90 -1.11
C SER A 336 -6.17 13.94 -2.15
N ILE A 337 -6.08 15.19 -1.75
CA ILE A 337 -5.64 16.30 -2.61
C ILE A 337 -4.20 16.63 -2.24
N TYR A 338 -3.28 16.41 -3.16
CA TYR A 338 -1.88 16.80 -3.01
C TYR A 338 -1.68 18.17 -3.66
N TYR A 339 -1.34 19.15 -2.84
CA TYR A 339 -1.39 20.56 -3.22
C TYR A 339 -0.02 21.21 -3.18
N THR A 340 0.30 21.95 -4.25
CA THR A 340 1.44 22.85 -4.30
C THR A 340 0.97 24.27 -4.06
N PRO A 341 1.33 24.93 -2.96
CA PRO A 341 1.01 26.34 -2.74
C PRO A 341 1.62 27.22 -3.82
N PRO A 342 0.92 28.26 -4.30
CA PRO A 342 1.48 29.17 -5.28
C PRO A 342 2.67 29.92 -4.71
N ARG A 343 3.78 29.97 -5.45
CA ARG A 343 4.97 30.77 -5.08
C ARG A 343 4.60 32.25 -5.10
N THR A 344 4.57 32.89 -3.94
CA THR A 344 4.20 34.31 -3.82
C THR A 344 5.13 35.03 -2.84
N SER A 345 5.27 36.37 -3.01
CA SER A 345 6.04 37.17 -2.05
C SER A 345 5.38 37.16 -0.66
N THR A 346 6.17 37.31 0.38
CA THR A 346 5.71 37.40 1.78
C THR A 346 4.58 38.43 1.93
N ALA A 347 4.72 39.62 1.33
CA ALA A 347 3.68 40.64 1.38
C ALA A 347 2.34 40.16 0.80
N ARG A 348 2.36 39.48 -0.35
CA ARG A 348 1.13 38.93 -0.95
C ARG A 348 0.51 37.83 -0.11
N ARG A 349 1.33 36.97 0.51
CA ARG A 349 0.86 35.92 1.42
C ARG A 349 0.21 36.53 2.67
N LEU A 350 0.83 37.53 3.29
CA LEU A 350 0.27 38.25 4.44
C LEU A 350 -1.04 38.95 4.11
N ALA A 351 -1.12 39.64 2.97
CA ALA A 351 -2.35 40.26 2.49
C ALA A 351 -3.48 39.22 2.30
N ARG A 352 -3.14 38.04 1.80
CA ARG A 352 -4.10 36.94 1.63
C ARG A 352 -4.57 36.38 2.98
N LYS A 353 -3.68 36.15 3.94
CA LYS A 353 -4.06 35.72 5.29
C LYS A 353 -4.95 36.75 5.98
N ALA A 354 -4.63 38.03 5.86
CA ALA A 354 -5.48 39.10 6.39
C ALA A 354 -6.87 39.08 5.76
N ARG A 355 -6.97 38.89 4.44
CA ARG A 355 -8.22 38.76 3.74
C ARG A 355 -9.05 37.55 4.25
N TRP A 356 -8.45 36.37 4.40
CA TRP A 356 -9.14 35.20 4.93
C TRP A 356 -9.73 35.45 6.33
N ARG A 357 -8.97 36.10 7.23
CA ARG A 357 -9.46 36.48 8.56
C ARG A 357 -10.65 37.45 8.51
N VAL A 358 -10.64 38.39 7.56
CA VAL A 358 -11.76 39.32 7.38
C VAL A 358 -12.99 38.58 6.85
N GLU A 359 -12.81 37.61 5.96
CA GLU A 359 -13.91 36.78 5.42
C GLU A 359 -14.53 35.85 6.47
N GLU A 360 -13.79 35.51 7.55
CA GLU A 360 -14.33 34.72 8.69
C GLU A 360 -15.25 35.56 9.60
N ILE A 361 -15.21 36.89 9.51
CA ILE A 361 -16.07 37.77 10.30
C ILE A 361 -17.46 37.81 9.65
N PRO A 362 -18.55 37.36 10.31
CA PRO A 362 -19.88 37.19 9.68
C PRO A 362 -20.42 38.46 9.01
N VAL A 363 -20.16 39.66 9.59
CA VAL A 363 -20.64 40.95 9.06
C VAL A 363 -19.85 41.41 7.84
N LEU A 364 -18.61 40.89 7.65
CA LEU A 364 -17.70 41.26 6.57
C LEU A 364 -17.62 40.17 5.49
N LYS A 365 -18.26 39.03 5.73
CA LYS A 365 -18.32 37.92 4.79
C LYS A 365 -18.91 38.36 3.46
N GLY A 366 -18.13 38.22 2.40
CA GLY A 366 -18.55 38.60 1.05
C GLY A 366 -18.11 40.01 0.57
N LEU A 367 -17.46 40.80 1.44
CA LEU A 367 -16.89 42.11 1.01
C LEU A 367 -15.75 41.97 -0.01
N PHE A 368 -15.04 40.84 0.04
CA PHE A 368 -13.90 40.51 -0.82
C PHE A 368 -14.19 39.26 -1.68
N LYS A 369 -15.39 39.16 -2.22
CA LYS A 369 -15.84 37.97 -2.95
C LYS A 369 -14.93 37.72 -4.17
N ASP A 370 -13.96 36.80 -4.00
CA ASP A 370 -13.30 36.13 -5.09
C ASP A 370 -14.21 34.99 -5.54
N SER A 371 -14.58 34.96 -6.78
CA SER A 371 -15.50 33.95 -7.31
C SER A 371 -14.89 32.53 -7.27
N ASN A 372 -13.56 32.43 -7.24
CA ASN A 372 -12.84 31.17 -7.18
C ASN A 372 -11.47 31.34 -6.50
N PRO A 373 -11.40 31.41 -5.15
CA PRO A 373 -10.14 31.63 -4.41
C PRO A 373 -9.27 30.36 -4.37
N ILE A 374 -7.98 30.52 -4.04
CA ILE A 374 -7.18 29.36 -3.58
C ILE A 374 -7.70 28.90 -2.21
N PRO A 375 -7.47 27.62 -1.83
CA PRO A 375 -7.92 27.11 -0.55
C PRO A 375 -7.46 27.95 0.65
N SER A 376 -8.38 28.21 1.58
CA SER A 376 -8.08 28.81 2.88
C SER A 376 -8.00 27.71 3.95
N PRO A 377 -7.43 27.99 5.14
CA PRO A 377 -7.47 27.04 6.27
C PRO A 377 -8.90 26.58 6.61
N ALA A 378 -9.88 27.50 6.55
CA ALA A 378 -11.29 27.18 6.77
C ALA A 378 -11.84 26.22 5.69
N THR A 379 -11.47 26.44 4.42
CA THR A 379 -11.83 25.52 3.33
C THR A 379 -11.28 24.12 3.59
N LEU A 380 -10.01 24.05 4.00
CA LEU A 380 -9.39 22.76 4.32
C LEU A 380 -10.05 22.06 5.51
N ALA A 381 -10.41 22.80 6.56
CA ALA A 381 -11.16 22.26 7.69
C ALA A 381 -12.47 21.62 7.21
N GLY A 382 -13.24 22.30 6.35
CA GLY A 382 -14.46 21.75 5.78
C GLY A 382 -14.24 20.49 4.91
N TRP A 383 -13.13 20.40 4.15
CA TRP A 383 -12.80 19.19 3.40
C TRP A 383 -12.40 18.04 4.33
N ARG A 384 -11.62 18.31 5.37
CA ARG A 384 -11.23 17.31 6.37
C ARG A 384 -12.43 16.79 7.17
N GLU A 385 -13.38 17.67 7.54
CA GLU A 385 -14.64 17.28 8.20
C GLU A 385 -15.48 16.35 7.31
N ARG A 386 -15.43 16.51 5.99
CA ARG A 386 -16.05 15.61 5.00
C ARG A 386 -15.25 14.33 4.77
N GLY A 387 -14.06 14.19 5.40
CA GLY A 387 -13.20 13.01 5.35
C GLY A 387 -12.17 13.00 4.22
N HIS A 388 -12.01 14.13 3.51
CA HIS A 388 -10.95 14.28 2.51
C HIS A 388 -9.62 14.61 3.17
N GLU A 389 -8.55 14.16 2.52
CA GLU A 389 -7.19 14.50 2.90
C GLU A 389 -6.71 15.69 2.07
N PHE A 390 -5.90 16.57 2.69
CA PHE A 390 -5.22 17.64 1.98
C PHE A 390 -3.75 17.65 2.34
N GLY A 391 -2.91 17.23 1.40
CA GLY A 391 -1.50 16.97 1.58
C GLY A 391 -0.59 17.81 0.71
N MET A 392 0.70 17.66 0.94
CA MET A 392 1.75 18.36 0.21
C MET A 392 2.06 17.66 -1.12
N HIS A 393 2.29 18.46 -2.18
CA HIS A 393 2.81 18.03 -3.47
C HIS A 393 4.16 18.74 -3.72
N PRO A 394 5.27 18.21 -3.17
CA PRO A 394 6.55 18.90 -3.20
C PRO A 394 7.24 18.78 -4.55
N TYR A 395 7.92 19.85 -4.98
CA TYR A 395 8.84 19.87 -6.10
C TYR A 395 10.24 19.62 -5.55
N VAL A 396 10.94 18.67 -6.12
CA VAL A 396 12.27 18.22 -5.65
C VAL A 396 13.34 18.24 -6.74
N GLU A 397 13.07 18.97 -7.83
CA GLU A 397 13.97 19.10 -8.99
C GLU A 397 15.34 19.70 -8.59
N GLU A 398 15.35 20.62 -7.62
CA GLU A 398 16.57 21.29 -7.13
C GLU A 398 17.25 20.53 -5.97
N GLY A 399 16.71 19.38 -5.58
CA GLY A 399 17.22 18.52 -4.52
C GLY A 399 16.12 17.98 -3.61
N LEU A 400 16.29 16.73 -3.20
CA LEU A 400 15.28 16.00 -2.45
C LEU A 400 14.97 16.65 -1.09
N GLU A 401 15.98 16.84 -0.23
CA GLU A 401 15.78 17.42 1.10
C GLU A 401 15.39 18.91 1.05
N SER A 402 16.05 19.67 0.18
CA SER A 402 15.78 21.11 0.03
C SER A 402 14.35 21.33 -0.49
N GLY A 403 13.89 20.52 -1.44
CA GLY A 403 12.53 20.58 -1.96
C GLY A 403 11.49 20.25 -0.88
N TYR A 404 11.66 19.14 -0.17
CA TYR A 404 10.76 18.79 0.95
C TYR A 404 10.73 19.87 2.03
N ASN A 405 11.86 20.38 2.47
CA ASN A 405 11.94 21.45 3.48
C ASN A 405 11.25 22.73 3.01
N PHE A 406 11.49 23.13 1.76
CA PHE A 406 10.86 24.33 1.18
C PHE A 406 9.33 24.20 1.14
N PHE A 407 8.80 23.16 0.54
CA PHE A 407 7.36 22.99 0.38
C PHE A 407 6.65 22.70 1.69
N TRP A 408 7.28 21.96 2.61
CA TRP A 408 6.79 21.80 3.97
C TRP A 408 6.65 23.17 4.66
N SER A 409 7.69 24.00 4.60
CA SER A 409 7.70 25.35 5.18
C SER A 409 6.60 26.22 4.58
N GLU A 410 6.47 26.24 3.24
CA GLU A 410 5.41 27.00 2.57
C GLU A 410 4.02 26.48 2.97
N PHE A 411 3.81 25.20 3.05
CA PHE A 411 2.54 24.60 3.45
C PHE A 411 2.13 25.02 4.86
N ILE A 412 3.05 24.99 5.80
CA ILE A 412 2.83 25.48 7.18
C ILE A 412 2.59 26.98 7.19
N LYS A 413 3.38 27.77 6.45
CA LYS A 413 3.21 29.22 6.34
C LYS A 413 1.86 29.62 5.76
N TYR A 414 1.22 28.80 4.93
CA TYR A 414 -0.15 29.02 4.47
C TYR A 414 -1.21 28.65 5.50
N GLY A 415 -0.85 28.00 6.61
CA GLY A 415 -1.78 27.49 7.62
C GLY A 415 -2.48 26.21 7.20
N TYR A 416 -1.85 25.42 6.33
CA TYR A 416 -2.42 24.18 5.81
C TYR A 416 -2.13 22.95 6.66
N GLY A 417 -1.30 23.10 7.72
CA GLY A 417 -1.03 22.03 8.68
C GLY A 417 -2.27 21.51 9.43
N PRO A 418 -2.13 20.38 10.14
CA PRO A 418 -0.98 19.48 10.12
C PRO A 418 -0.80 18.80 8.78
N LEU A 419 0.43 18.32 8.48
CA LEU A 419 0.68 17.49 7.30
C LEU A 419 0.01 16.14 7.49
N PRO A 420 -0.68 15.61 6.47
CA PRO A 420 -1.16 14.26 6.48
C PRO A 420 0.00 13.25 6.33
N PRO A 421 -0.24 11.98 6.68
CA PRO A 421 0.80 10.96 6.64
C PRO A 421 1.06 10.41 5.23
N THR A 422 0.45 10.96 4.20
CA THR A 422 0.64 10.49 2.82
C THR A 422 1.17 11.60 1.91
N VAL A 423 1.84 11.24 0.82
CA VAL A 423 2.45 12.21 -0.10
C VAL A 423 2.51 11.68 -1.52
N ARG A 424 2.43 12.61 -2.48
CA ARG A 424 2.89 12.43 -3.85
C ARG A 424 3.82 13.57 -4.23
N THR A 425 5.01 13.23 -4.73
CA THR A 425 6.03 14.17 -5.21
C THR A 425 5.68 14.62 -6.63
N HIS A 426 5.89 15.90 -6.94
CA HIS A 426 5.67 16.44 -8.28
C HIS A 426 6.47 15.65 -9.33
N ARG A 427 5.84 15.32 -10.48
CA ARG A 427 6.41 14.52 -11.57
C ARG A 427 6.93 13.14 -11.11
N ILE A 428 6.52 12.66 -9.92
CA ILE A 428 7.00 11.43 -9.29
C ILE A 428 8.53 11.30 -9.24
N LEU A 429 9.23 12.43 -9.09
CA LEU A 429 10.69 12.42 -9.00
C LEU A 429 11.15 11.54 -7.84
N TRP A 430 12.06 10.62 -8.15
CA TRP A 430 12.50 9.59 -7.24
C TRP A 430 14.02 9.46 -7.24
N HIS A 431 14.66 9.78 -6.14
CA HIS A 431 16.11 9.72 -5.99
C HIS A 431 16.53 8.37 -5.39
N GLY A 432 17.63 7.84 -5.87
CA GLY A 432 18.16 6.56 -5.40
C GLY A 432 17.19 5.40 -5.62
N TRP A 433 17.31 4.37 -4.80
CA TRP A 433 16.37 3.24 -4.79
C TRP A 433 15.25 3.44 -3.76
N VAL A 434 15.56 4.02 -2.58
CA VAL A 434 14.61 4.27 -1.49
C VAL A 434 14.86 5.61 -0.76
N ASP A 435 15.69 6.49 -1.30
CA ASP A 435 16.12 7.72 -0.61
C ASP A 435 14.96 8.67 -0.35
N ASN A 436 13.99 8.75 -1.29
CA ASN A 436 12.76 9.50 -1.06
C ASN A 436 12.02 9.01 0.19
N ALA A 437 11.88 7.69 0.37
CA ALA A 437 11.19 7.14 1.54
C ALA A 437 11.90 7.48 2.85
N PHE A 438 13.24 7.51 2.88
CA PHE A 438 13.99 7.97 4.05
C PHE A 438 13.75 9.45 4.37
N VAL A 439 13.74 10.31 3.35
CA VAL A 439 13.47 11.74 3.55
C VAL A 439 12.03 11.95 3.99
N GLN A 440 11.07 11.31 3.31
CA GLN A 440 9.64 11.39 3.60
C GLN A 440 9.32 10.98 5.05
N ALA A 441 9.94 9.91 5.55
CA ALA A 441 9.76 9.46 6.93
C ALA A 441 10.11 10.55 7.95
N ARG A 442 11.11 11.39 7.69
CA ARG A 442 11.52 12.52 8.57
C ARG A 442 10.46 13.63 8.64
N TYR A 443 9.60 13.72 7.63
CA TYR A 443 8.46 14.66 7.60
C TYR A 443 7.15 14.02 8.06
N GLY A 444 7.20 12.82 8.66
CA GLY A 444 6.04 12.13 9.21
C GLY A 444 5.19 11.40 8.15
N VAL A 445 5.69 11.29 6.92
CA VAL A 445 5.04 10.51 5.87
C VAL A 445 5.16 9.02 6.21
N ARG A 446 4.06 8.30 6.04
CA ARG A 446 3.96 6.86 6.27
C ARG A 446 3.48 6.08 5.05
N MET A 447 2.94 6.77 4.03
CA MET A 447 2.58 6.16 2.75
C MET A 447 2.97 7.08 1.59
N ASN A 448 3.67 6.49 0.63
CA ASN A 448 4.12 7.14 -0.61
C ASN A 448 3.31 6.64 -1.80
N LEU A 449 2.93 7.54 -2.69
CA LEU A 449 2.16 7.23 -3.90
C LEU A 449 2.91 7.58 -5.20
N ASP A 450 4.24 7.78 -5.13
CA ASP A 450 5.07 8.13 -6.31
C ASP A 450 5.38 6.91 -7.19
N HIS A 451 5.27 5.69 -6.66
CA HIS A 451 5.64 4.48 -7.38
C HIS A 451 4.55 4.09 -8.38
N TYR A 452 4.77 4.41 -9.63
CA TYR A 452 4.00 3.87 -10.74
C TYR A 452 4.88 3.76 -12.00
N HIS A 453 4.50 2.90 -12.87
CA HIS A 453 5.11 2.75 -14.17
C HIS A 453 4.02 2.99 -15.21
N ALA A 454 4.05 4.14 -15.85
CA ALA A 454 3.08 4.54 -16.86
C ALA A 454 1.59 4.37 -16.41
N GLY A 455 1.32 4.49 -15.09
CA GLY A 455 -0.04 4.43 -14.54
C GLY A 455 -0.80 3.15 -14.87
N GLY A 456 -0.11 2.01 -14.95
CA GLY A 456 -0.70 0.73 -15.34
C GLY A 456 -1.03 0.61 -16.85
N VAL A 457 -0.76 1.64 -17.65
CA VAL A 457 -0.92 1.64 -19.10
C VAL A 457 0.43 1.93 -19.73
N VAL A 458 0.95 1.00 -20.51
CA VAL A 458 2.28 1.10 -21.13
C VAL A 458 2.19 0.89 -22.64
N ARG A 459 3.08 1.54 -23.38
CA ARG A 459 3.21 1.35 -24.81
C ARG A 459 4.21 0.24 -25.08
N ARG A 460 3.77 -0.84 -25.73
CA ARG A 460 4.61 -1.96 -26.13
C ARG A 460 5.50 -1.62 -27.32
N ALA A 461 6.51 -2.45 -27.58
CA ALA A 461 7.43 -2.27 -28.70
C ALA A 461 6.73 -2.28 -30.08
N ASP A 462 5.60 -2.99 -30.23
CA ASP A 462 4.78 -3.00 -31.44
C ASP A 462 3.86 -1.75 -31.58
N GLY A 463 3.94 -0.83 -30.61
CA GLY A 463 3.16 0.40 -30.57
C GLY A 463 1.75 0.26 -29.99
N THR A 464 1.34 -0.95 -29.58
CA THR A 464 0.07 -1.17 -28.88
C THR A 464 0.14 -0.75 -27.41
N TRP A 465 -1.03 -0.52 -26.81
CA TRP A 465 -1.14 -0.18 -25.39
C TRP A 465 -1.57 -1.38 -24.56
N ALA A 466 -0.98 -1.54 -23.40
CA ALA A 466 -1.31 -2.58 -22.45
C ALA A 466 -1.60 -1.98 -21.08
N ALA A 467 -2.62 -2.49 -20.39
CA ALA A 467 -3.00 -2.11 -19.04
C ALA A 467 -2.79 -3.29 -18.07
N GLY A 468 -2.55 -2.99 -16.78
CA GLY A 468 -2.38 -4.02 -15.76
C GLY A 468 -1.78 -3.50 -14.46
N TYR A 469 -1.10 -4.40 -13.76
CA TYR A 469 -0.66 -4.21 -12.37
C TYR A 469 0.85 -4.05 -12.21
N LEU A 470 1.62 -3.96 -13.24
CA LEU A 470 3.10 -3.80 -13.20
C LEU A 470 3.79 -4.46 -11.99
N SER A 471 3.99 -3.71 -10.90
CA SER A 471 4.69 -4.15 -9.70
C SER A 471 3.79 -4.89 -8.69
N GLY A 472 2.46 -4.89 -8.86
CA GLY A 472 1.52 -5.58 -7.96
C GLY A 472 0.15 -4.94 -7.88
N THR A 473 -0.76 -5.56 -7.12
CA THR A 473 -2.16 -5.16 -6.98
C THR A 473 -2.40 -3.91 -6.09
N GLY A 474 -1.34 -3.25 -5.65
CA GLY A 474 -1.47 -2.08 -4.77
C GLY A 474 -1.75 -2.40 -3.30
N LEU A 475 -1.59 -3.65 -2.87
CA LEU A 475 -1.56 -3.96 -1.45
C LEU A 475 -0.35 -3.29 -0.80
N PRO A 476 -0.51 -2.41 0.20
CA PRO A 476 0.60 -1.64 0.73
C PRO A 476 1.62 -2.54 1.43
N MET A 477 2.88 -2.36 1.09
CA MET A 477 4.01 -2.96 1.78
C MET A 477 5.05 -1.88 2.06
N ARG A 478 5.78 -2.01 3.16
CA ARG A 478 6.83 -1.05 3.49
C ARG A 478 7.97 -1.14 2.48
N PHE A 479 8.61 -0.01 2.22
CA PHE A 479 9.87 -0.01 1.50
C PHE A 479 10.93 -0.77 2.31
N VAL A 480 11.86 -1.39 1.60
CA VAL A 480 13.01 -2.10 2.17
C VAL A 480 14.27 -1.64 1.45
N ASP A 481 15.35 -1.44 2.18
CA ASP A 481 16.64 -1.09 1.58
C ASP A 481 17.36 -2.32 1.01
N GLN A 482 18.50 -2.09 0.34
CA GLN A 482 19.27 -3.17 -0.29
C GLN A 482 19.86 -4.18 0.71
N ARG A 483 19.88 -3.86 2.00
CA ARG A 483 20.33 -4.76 3.08
C ARG A 483 19.20 -5.54 3.75
N GLY A 484 17.94 -5.23 3.38
CA GLY A 484 16.76 -5.88 3.93
C GLY A 484 16.13 -5.11 5.11
N ALA A 485 16.64 -3.91 5.45
CA ALA A 485 16.06 -3.12 6.53
C ALA A 485 14.74 -2.44 6.07
N LEU A 486 13.65 -2.67 6.82
CA LEU A 486 12.35 -2.07 6.54
C LEU A 486 12.34 -0.58 6.89
N LEU A 487 11.80 0.23 5.98
CA LEU A 487 11.52 1.63 6.23
C LEU A 487 10.13 1.82 6.86
N SER A 488 9.88 2.98 7.46
CA SER A 488 8.58 3.30 8.08
C SER A 488 7.52 3.77 7.09
N VAL A 489 7.81 3.79 5.80
CA VAL A 489 6.92 4.27 4.73
C VAL A 489 6.39 3.11 3.92
N TYR A 490 5.08 3.05 3.71
CA TYR A 490 4.42 2.11 2.81
C TYR A 490 4.50 2.59 1.37
N GLN A 491 4.74 1.67 0.46
CA GLN A 491 4.59 1.85 -0.97
C GLN A 491 3.13 1.55 -1.37
N GLN A 492 2.45 2.54 -1.95
CA GLN A 492 1.15 2.38 -2.59
C GLN A 492 1.29 2.67 -4.08
N PRO A 493 1.30 1.67 -4.95
CA PRO A 493 1.34 1.89 -6.39
C PRO A 493 0.12 2.67 -6.90
N THR A 494 0.35 3.52 -7.89
CA THR A 494 -0.70 4.24 -8.62
C THR A 494 -0.89 3.59 -9.99
N HIS A 495 -2.10 3.12 -10.29
CA HIS A 495 -2.41 2.32 -11.47
C HIS A 495 -3.15 3.11 -12.55
N LEU A 496 -4.04 4.02 -12.14
CA LEU A 496 -4.97 4.74 -13.00
C LEU A 496 -4.58 6.22 -13.00
N VAL A 497 -4.02 6.70 -14.10
CA VAL A 497 -3.48 8.07 -14.20
C VAL A 497 -4.06 8.76 -15.44
N ASP A 498 -4.70 9.89 -15.26
CA ASP A 498 -5.38 10.64 -16.32
C ASP A 498 -4.42 11.07 -17.43
N GLU A 499 -3.24 11.59 -17.07
CA GLU A 499 -2.25 12.06 -18.05
C GLU A 499 -1.64 10.95 -18.90
N HIS A 500 -1.64 9.69 -18.42
CA HIS A 500 -1.15 8.57 -19.24
C HIS A 500 -2.20 8.04 -20.20
N LEU A 501 -3.47 8.17 -19.83
CA LEU A 501 -4.59 7.73 -20.68
C LEU A 501 -4.96 8.78 -21.73
N MET A 502 -4.99 10.04 -21.34
CA MET A 502 -5.51 11.16 -22.14
C MET A 502 -4.44 12.25 -22.32
N ARG A 503 -4.56 13.06 -23.37
CA ARG A 503 -3.67 14.20 -23.58
C ARG A 503 -3.99 15.36 -22.65
N VAL A 504 -3.63 15.20 -21.38
CA VAL A 504 -3.83 16.22 -20.35
C VAL A 504 -2.82 17.36 -20.51
N PHE A 505 -1.53 17.02 -20.63
CA PHE A 505 -0.43 17.98 -20.73
C PHE A 505 0.28 18.01 -22.10
N ASP A 506 -0.09 17.13 -23.01
CA ASP A 506 0.48 17.01 -24.35
C ASP A 506 2.00 16.71 -24.32
N THR A 507 2.42 15.79 -23.44
CA THR A 507 3.83 15.40 -23.25
C THR A 507 4.35 14.47 -24.36
N GLY A 508 3.46 13.85 -25.13
CA GLY A 508 3.79 12.87 -26.16
C GLY A 508 3.94 11.44 -25.67
N HIS A 509 3.77 11.21 -24.37
CA HIS A 509 3.84 9.88 -23.75
C HIS A 509 2.46 9.29 -23.44
N GLU A 510 1.41 10.09 -23.64
CA GLU A 510 0.03 9.70 -23.40
C GLU A 510 -0.48 8.71 -24.45
N ALA A 511 -1.39 7.81 -24.03
CA ALA A 511 -2.12 6.95 -24.98
C ALA A 511 -2.99 7.74 -25.95
N GLY A 512 -3.41 8.95 -25.56
CA GLY A 512 -4.18 9.87 -26.38
C GLY A 512 -5.64 9.47 -26.55
N PHE A 513 -6.18 8.72 -25.60
CA PHE A 513 -7.59 8.32 -25.57
C PHE A 513 -8.50 9.52 -25.32
N ASP A 514 -9.74 9.44 -25.82
CA ASP A 514 -10.82 10.28 -25.31
C ASP A 514 -11.33 9.75 -23.96
N GLY A 515 -12.18 10.51 -23.28
CA GLY A 515 -12.68 10.15 -21.96
C GLY A 515 -13.47 8.83 -21.93
N ALA A 516 -14.16 8.47 -23.02
CA ALA A 516 -14.91 7.21 -23.12
C ALA A 516 -13.98 5.99 -23.26
N THR A 517 -12.98 6.09 -24.12
CA THR A 517 -11.98 5.05 -24.31
C THR A 517 -11.16 4.84 -23.05
N ALA A 518 -10.72 5.93 -22.41
CA ALA A 518 -10.01 5.90 -21.14
C ALA A 518 -10.86 5.22 -20.03
N ALA A 519 -12.15 5.54 -19.94
CA ALA A 519 -13.07 4.88 -19.02
C ALA A 519 -13.20 3.37 -19.32
N THR A 520 -13.31 2.98 -20.59
CA THR A 520 -13.42 1.58 -20.99
C THR A 520 -12.19 0.76 -20.56
N VAL A 521 -10.98 1.29 -20.77
CA VAL A 521 -9.72 0.63 -20.35
C VAL A 521 -9.66 0.51 -18.82
N THR A 522 -10.01 1.57 -18.11
CA THR A 522 -10.04 1.60 -16.65
C THR A 522 -11.06 0.61 -16.08
N ILE A 523 -12.27 0.56 -16.65
CA ILE A 523 -13.33 -0.37 -16.26
C ILE A 523 -12.89 -1.83 -16.45
N ALA A 524 -12.17 -2.13 -17.52
CA ALA A 524 -11.66 -3.48 -17.74
C ALA A 524 -10.67 -3.90 -16.63
N GLN A 525 -9.79 -3.00 -16.18
CA GLN A 525 -8.87 -3.26 -15.07
C GLN A 525 -9.61 -3.37 -13.73
N ILE A 526 -10.62 -2.54 -13.47
CA ILE A 526 -11.49 -2.65 -12.30
C ILE A 526 -12.21 -4.01 -12.29
N ALA A 527 -12.78 -4.44 -13.41
CA ALA A 527 -13.46 -5.72 -13.53
C ALA A 527 -12.54 -6.90 -13.24
N GLU A 528 -11.29 -6.86 -13.75
CA GLU A 528 -10.29 -7.89 -13.45
C GLU A 528 -9.88 -7.89 -11.98
N SER A 529 -9.80 -6.71 -11.34
CA SER A 529 -9.51 -6.56 -9.90
C SER A 529 -10.62 -7.14 -9.03
N VAL A 530 -11.88 -7.02 -9.44
CA VAL A 530 -13.01 -7.62 -8.72
C VAL A 530 -13.06 -9.14 -8.89
N ARG A 531 -12.73 -9.63 -10.09
CA ARG A 531 -12.92 -11.02 -10.48
C ARG A 531 -11.75 -11.92 -10.09
N ARG A 532 -10.50 -11.46 -10.31
CA ARG A 532 -9.32 -12.33 -10.30
C ARG A 532 -8.21 -11.87 -9.38
N TYR A 533 -7.84 -10.59 -9.45
CA TYR A 533 -6.71 -10.01 -8.75
C TYR A 533 -7.17 -8.92 -7.78
N PRO A 534 -7.68 -9.28 -6.58
CA PRO A 534 -8.11 -8.29 -5.61
C PRO A 534 -7.08 -7.18 -5.44
N ALA A 535 -7.46 -5.93 -5.75
CA ALA A 535 -6.53 -4.82 -5.87
C ALA A 535 -6.98 -3.56 -5.12
N ALA A 536 -6.00 -2.82 -4.58
CA ALA A 536 -6.15 -1.44 -4.17
C ALA A 536 -5.63 -0.53 -5.30
N LEU A 537 -6.52 -0.18 -6.21
CA LEU A 537 -6.15 0.60 -7.39
C LEU A 537 -5.94 2.07 -7.03
N GLY A 538 -4.68 2.52 -7.01
CA GLY A 538 -4.37 3.93 -6.92
C GLY A 538 -4.87 4.68 -8.16
N LEU A 539 -5.71 5.69 -7.96
CA LEU A 539 -6.21 6.57 -9.00
C LEU A 539 -5.66 7.98 -8.78
N GLN A 540 -5.06 8.54 -9.82
CA GLN A 540 -4.58 9.92 -9.87
C GLN A 540 -5.37 10.69 -10.92
N CYS A 541 -5.94 11.83 -10.50
CA CYS A 541 -6.62 12.77 -11.37
C CYS A 541 -6.04 14.17 -11.14
N HIS A 542 -5.47 14.81 -12.17
CA HIS A 542 -5.00 16.18 -12.06
C HIS A 542 -6.18 17.15 -12.00
N VAL A 543 -6.01 18.21 -11.22
CA VAL A 543 -7.00 19.31 -11.14
C VAL A 543 -6.86 20.28 -12.32
N ASP A 544 -5.70 20.31 -12.96
CA ASP A 544 -5.36 21.22 -14.06
C ASP A 544 -6.30 21.14 -15.28
N PRO A 545 -6.75 19.96 -15.73
CA PRO A 545 -7.73 19.86 -16.80
C PRO A 545 -9.00 20.69 -16.57
N PHE A 546 -9.45 20.75 -15.30
CA PHE A 546 -10.63 21.56 -14.93
C PHE A 546 -10.33 23.07 -14.98
N LEU A 547 -9.07 23.47 -14.78
CA LEU A 547 -8.61 24.83 -15.03
C LEU A 547 -8.54 25.15 -16.53
N PHE A 548 -8.01 24.22 -17.34
CA PHE A 548 -7.90 24.40 -18.78
C PHE A 548 -9.28 24.45 -19.46
N GLY A 549 -10.26 23.73 -18.90
CA GLY A 549 -11.61 23.67 -19.41
C GLY A 549 -11.75 22.94 -20.75
N GLY A 550 -12.86 23.20 -21.46
CA GLY A 550 -13.07 22.68 -22.81
C GLY A 550 -13.13 21.14 -22.88
N GLU A 551 -12.44 20.58 -23.87
CA GLU A 551 -12.44 19.15 -24.14
C GLU A 551 -11.66 18.36 -23.06
N LYS A 552 -10.53 18.88 -22.59
CA LYS A 552 -9.71 18.23 -21.54
C LYS A 552 -10.53 18.00 -20.26
N ALA A 553 -11.23 19.03 -19.79
CA ALA A 553 -12.11 18.91 -18.62
C ALA A 553 -13.26 17.90 -18.84
N ARG A 554 -13.85 17.88 -20.04
CA ARG A 554 -14.92 16.91 -20.34
C ARG A 554 -14.42 15.47 -20.37
N ASN A 555 -13.26 15.23 -21.00
CA ASN A 555 -12.68 13.89 -21.11
C ASN A 555 -12.29 13.35 -19.73
N VAL A 556 -11.58 14.15 -18.92
CA VAL A 556 -11.18 13.74 -17.56
C VAL A 556 -12.42 13.55 -16.66
N GLY A 557 -13.39 14.47 -16.71
CA GLY A 557 -14.62 14.34 -15.94
C GLY A 557 -15.44 13.10 -16.31
N ARG A 558 -15.51 12.74 -17.60
CA ARG A 558 -16.17 11.54 -18.09
C ARG A 558 -15.46 10.29 -17.62
N TRP A 559 -14.15 10.20 -17.83
CA TRP A 559 -13.32 9.10 -17.37
C TRP A 559 -13.49 8.84 -15.87
N LEU A 560 -13.35 9.89 -15.06
CA LEU A 560 -13.49 9.80 -13.61
C LEU A 560 -14.89 9.29 -13.23
N THR A 561 -15.94 9.90 -13.78
CA THR A 561 -17.32 9.58 -13.41
C THR A 561 -17.69 8.15 -13.78
N GLU A 562 -17.45 7.73 -15.03
CA GLU A 562 -17.81 6.39 -15.50
C GLU A 562 -17.00 5.29 -14.78
N SER A 563 -15.70 5.53 -14.51
CA SER A 563 -14.84 4.61 -13.78
C SER A 563 -15.29 4.41 -12.32
N LEU A 564 -15.61 5.50 -11.62
CA LEU A 564 -16.07 5.45 -10.24
C LEU A 564 -17.49 4.86 -10.12
N ASP A 565 -18.38 5.14 -11.09
CA ASP A 565 -19.71 4.50 -11.14
C ASP A 565 -19.60 2.98 -11.25
N TYR A 566 -18.75 2.50 -12.14
CA TYR A 566 -18.53 1.08 -12.28
C TYR A 566 -17.91 0.44 -11.02
N ALA A 567 -16.94 1.10 -10.40
CA ALA A 567 -16.32 0.64 -9.16
C ALA A 567 -17.36 0.46 -8.03
N VAL A 568 -18.16 1.48 -7.78
CA VAL A 568 -19.20 1.46 -6.73
C VAL A 568 -20.28 0.42 -7.03
N ALA A 569 -20.73 0.32 -8.29
CA ALA A 569 -21.72 -0.69 -8.72
C ALA A 569 -21.22 -2.14 -8.48
N ASN A 570 -19.90 -2.35 -8.42
CA ASN A 570 -19.27 -3.64 -8.12
C ASN A 570 -18.80 -3.77 -6.67
N GLY A 571 -19.25 -2.91 -5.77
CA GLY A 571 -18.98 -2.98 -4.33
C GLY A 571 -17.57 -2.55 -3.91
N MET A 572 -16.87 -1.78 -4.74
CA MET A 572 -15.58 -1.21 -4.39
C MET A 572 -15.75 0.13 -3.67
N PRO A 573 -15.26 0.29 -2.43
CA PRO A 573 -15.21 1.59 -1.78
C PRO A 573 -14.16 2.50 -2.43
N ILE A 574 -14.38 3.81 -2.34
CA ILE A 574 -13.45 4.84 -2.78
C ILE A 574 -12.91 5.53 -1.54
N LEU A 575 -11.63 5.37 -1.26
CA LEU A 575 -10.97 5.89 -0.06
C LEU A 575 -9.89 6.92 -0.42
N SER A 576 -9.72 7.93 0.44
CA SER A 576 -8.49 8.72 0.45
C SER A 576 -7.29 7.85 0.87
N ALA A 577 -6.09 8.24 0.49
CA ALA A 577 -4.88 7.52 0.86
C ALA A 577 -4.68 7.46 2.38
N GLU A 578 -5.04 8.52 3.11
CA GLU A 578 -4.99 8.54 4.58
C GLU A 578 -5.92 7.51 5.21
N ARG A 579 -7.16 7.36 4.70
CA ARG A 579 -8.09 6.33 5.19
C ARG A 579 -7.62 4.93 4.86
N TRP A 580 -7.06 4.75 3.67
CA TRP A 580 -6.46 3.47 3.27
C TRP A 580 -5.25 3.11 4.12
N LEU A 581 -4.38 4.09 4.42
CA LEU A 581 -3.26 3.91 5.35
C LEU A 581 -3.76 3.53 6.74
N ALA A 582 -4.77 4.22 7.27
CA ALA A 582 -5.33 3.92 8.58
C ALA A 582 -5.88 2.48 8.67
N PHE A 583 -6.55 1.99 7.62
CA PHE A 583 -6.97 0.59 7.53
C PHE A 583 -5.77 -0.36 7.45
N THR A 584 -4.77 -0.04 6.64
CA THR A 584 -3.53 -0.84 6.51
C THR A 584 -2.83 -1.00 7.86
N GLU A 585 -2.67 0.09 8.61
CA GLU A 585 -2.05 0.08 9.94
C GLU A 585 -2.89 -0.69 10.98
N ALA A 586 -4.22 -0.54 10.93
CA ALA A 586 -5.12 -1.32 11.78
C ALA A 586 -5.03 -2.81 11.47
N ARG A 587 -4.89 -3.18 10.19
CA ARG A 587 -4.71 -4.56 9.75
C ARG A 587 -3.36 -5.14 10.23
N VAL A 588 -2.29 -4.37 10.18
CA VAL A 588 -0.97 -4.76 10.73
C VAL A 588 -1.00 -4.87 12.27
N GLY A 589 -1.77 -4.00 12.92
CA GLY A 589 -1.97 -4.01 14.37
C GLY A 589 -3.04 -4.99 14.86
N ALA A 590 -3.64 -5.76 13.96
CA ALA A 590 -4.60 -6.80 14.35
C ALA A 590 -3.90 -7.95 15.08
N ASP A 591 -4.64 -8.60 15.97
CA ASP A 591 -4.13 -9.70 16.77
C ASP A 591 -5.15 -10.84 16.85
N VAL A 592 -4.70 -12.05 16.60
CA VAL A 592 -5.48 -13.28 16.76
C VAL A 592 -4.93 -14.05 17.94
N ARG A 593 -5.81 -14.35 18.91
CA ARG A 593 -5.44 -15.06 20.15
C ARG A 593 -6.33 -16.27 20.35
N ARG A 594 -5.87 -17.17 21.24
CA ARG A 594 -6.61 -18.36 21.66
C ARG A 594 -7.07 -19.22 20.47
N LEU A 595 -6.21 -19.31 19.45
CA LEU A 595 -6.49 -20.18 18.32
C LEU A 595 -6.46 -21.64 18.82
N ALA A 596 -7.61 -22.27 18.83
CA ALA A 596 -7.80 -23.64 19.28
C ALA A 596 -8.50 -24.46 18.19
N TRP A 597 -8.03 -25.65 17.96
CA TRP A 597 -8.62 -26.64 17.06
C TRP A 597 -8.94 -27.92 17.82
N GLU A 598 -10.21 -28.24 17.90
CA GLU A 598 -10.70 -29.48 18.47
C GLU A 598 -10.87 -30.51 17.34
N ALA A 599 -9.86 -31.34 17.13
CA ALA A 599 -9.84 -32.30 16.02
C ALA A 599 -11.03 -33.27 16.04
N ASN A 600 -11.50 -33.70 17.22
CA ASN A 600 -12.61 -34.64 17.36
C ASN A 600 -13.95 -34.04 16.96
N THR A 601 -14.18 -32.77 17.28
CA THR A 601 -15.40 -32.02 16.95
C THR A 601 -15.26 -31.21 15.66
N ARG A 602 -14.01 -31.10 15.16
CA ARG A 602 -13.65 -30.27 13.99
C ARG A 602 -14.07 -28.81 14.15
N ARG A 603 -13.90 -28.30 15.37
CA ARG A 603 -14.23 -26.93 15.71
C ARG A 603 -12.99 -26.08 15.84
N LEU A 604 -12.96 -24.96 15.09
CA LEU A 604 -11.97 -23.90 15.21
C LEU A 604 -12.56 -22.77 16.06
N GLY A 605 -11.83 -22.33 17.09
CA GLY A 605 -12.15 -21.16 17.89
C GLY A 605 -10.97 -20.19 17.97
N PHE A 606 -11.21 -18.89 17.90
CA PHE A 606 -10.19 -17.86 18.12
C PHE A 606 -10.81 -16.51 18.45
N GLU A 607 -10.01 -15.63 19.02
CA GLU A 607 -10.36 -14.23 19.27
C GLU A 607 -9.59 -13.33 18.32
N LEU A 608 -10.29 -12.38 17.67
CA LEU A 608 -9.70 -11.34 16.82
C LEU A 608 -9.83 -9.99 17.51
N SER A 609 -8.71 -9.28 17.65
CA SER A 609 -8.69 -7.87 18.00
C SER A 609 -8.33 -7.05 16.76
N PHE A 610 -9.20 -6.14 16.35
CA PHE A 610 -8.98 -5.25 15.21
C PHE A 610 -9.15 -3.79 15.61
N PRO A 611 -8.09 -2.96 15.57
CA PRO A 611 -8.18 -1.56 15.97
C PRO A 611 -9.22 -0.78 15.18
N ALA A 612 -10.02 0.03 15.87
CA ALA A 612 -10.95 0.94 15.22
C ALA A 612 -10.19 1.99 14.39
N ASN A 613 -10.66 2.24 13.17
CA ASN A 613 -10.00 3.16 12.24
C ASN A 613 -11.03 3.73 11.25
N PRO A 614 -10.74 4.90 10.60
CA PRO A 614 -11.67 5.52 9.66
C PRO A 614 -11.75 4.82 8.29
N GLY A 615 -10.87 3.86 8.01
CA GLY A 615 -10.83 3.12 6.75
C GLY A 615 -11.82 1.95 6.67
N GLY A 616 -12.35 1.48 7.82
CA GLY A 616 -13.37 0.42 7.83
C GLY A 616 -13.13 -0.72 8.83
N THR A 617 -13.92 -1.78 8.70
CA THR A 617 -13.89 -2.98 9.56
C THR A 617 -13.10 -4.11 8.90
N ALA A 618 -12.63 -5.07 9.71
CA ALA A 618 -11.97 -6.26 9.20
C ALA A 618 -12.95 -7.28 8.60
N ALA A 619 -12.39 -8.18 7.81
CA ALA A 619 -13.01 -9.45 7.49
C ALA A 619 -11.97 -10.59 7.57
N VAL A 620 -12.43 -11.78 7.92
CA VAL A 620 -11.62 -12.97 8.06
C VAL A 620 -11.92 -13.95 6.93
N LEU A 621 -10.87 -14.50 6.34
CA LEU A 621 -10.93 -15.61 5.40
C LEU A 621 -10.78 -16.92 6.18
N LEU A 622 -11.74 -17.81 6.01
CA LEU A 622 -11.67 -19.21 6.49
C LEU A 622 -11.75 -20.14 5.29
N PRO A 623 -10.84 -21.13 5.14
CA PRO A 623 -10.91 -22.04 4.02
C PRO A 623 -12.22 -22.82 4.05
N LEU A 624 -12.93 -22.91 2.91
CA LEU A 624 -14.16 -23.71 2.82
C LEU A 624 -13.88 -25.21 2.92
N ARG A 625 -12.69 -25.64 2.54
CA ARG A 625 -12.21 -27.03 2.69
C ARG A 625 -10.91 -27.01 3.48
N HIS A 626 -10.79 -27.93 4.42
CA HIS A 626 -9.58 -28.16 5.20
C HIS A 626 -9.41 -29.67 5.42
N GLY A 627 -8.39 -30.27 4.78
CA GLY A 627 -8.26 -31.71 4.69
C GLY A 627 -9.53 -32.35 4.12
N ALA A 628 -10.08 -33.34 4.81
CA ALA A 628 -11.33 -34.02 4.45
C ALA A 628 -12.60 -33.30 4.94
N SER A 629 -12.49 -32.11 5.52
CA SER A 629 -13.61 -31.42 6.15
C SER A 629 -14.06 -30.19 5.34
N THR A 630 -15.34 -29.84 5.48
CA THR A 630 -15.96 -28.67 4.84
C THR A 630 -16.55 -27.75 5.91
N LEU A 631 -16.32 -26.43 5.79
CA LEU A 631 -16.88 -25.42 6.66
C LEU A 631 -18.42 -25.41 6.57
N ARG A 632 -19.07 -25.64 7.69
CA ARG A 632 -20.54 -25.73 7.82
C ARG A 632 -21.13 -24.42 8.32
N GLU A 633 -20.67 -23.96 9.44
CA GLU A 633 -21.18 -22.76 10.11
C GLU A 633 -20.05 -21.91 10.68
N VAL A 634 -20.25 -20.60 10.73
CA VAL A 634 -19.38 -19.66 11.44
C VAL A 634 -20.22 -18.79 12.36
N ARG A 635 -19.77 -18.60 13.58
CA ARG A 635 -20.36 -17.70 14.56
C ARG A 635 -19.38 -16.59 14.92
N VAL A 636 -19.89 -15.36 14.98
CA VAL A 636 -19.17 -14.19 15.50
C VAL A 636 -19.92 -13.71 16.73
N ASN A 637 -19.24 -13.68 17.86
CA ASN A 637 -19.80 -13.32 19.17
C ASN A 637 -21.08 -14.12 19.52
N GLY A 638 -21.08 -15.42 19.18
CA GLY A 638 -22.20 -16.34 19.43
C GLY A 638 -23.33 -16.32 18.39
N SER A 639 -23.37 -15.33 17.50
CA SER A 639 -24.38 -15.23 16.43
C SER A 639 -23.90 -15.82 15.13
N VAL A 640 -24.77 -16.54 14.40
CA VAL A 640 -24.43 -17.07 13.06
C VAL A 640 -24.12 -15.92 12.13
N ALA A 641 -22.94 -15.96 11.52
CA ALA A 641 -22.46 -14.91 10.65
C ALA A 641 -22.86 -15.15 9.19
N GLN A 642 -23.22 -14.09 8.49
CA GLN A 642 -23.30 -14.11 7.04
C GLN A 642 -21.91 -14.32 6.45
N ARG A 643 -21.82 -15.18 5.44
CA ARG A 643 -20.56 -15.43 4.73
C ARG A 643 -20.72 -15.09 3.25
N THR A 644 -19.69 -14.48 2.68
CA THR A 644 -19.51 -14.31 1.24
C THR A 644 -18.42 -15.26 0.78
N GLU A 645 -18.63 -15.98 -0.32
CA GLU A 645 -17.56 -16.82 -0.87
C GLU A 645 -16.58 -15.96 -1.66
N ARG A 646 -15.30 -16.25 -1.47
CA ARG A 646 -14.20 -15.66 -2.25
C ARG A 646 -13.30 -16.77 -2.78
N ARG A 647 -12.82 -16.58 -4.00
CA ARG A 647 -11.76 -17.42 -4.58
C ARG A 647 -10.48 -16.60 -4.61
N LEU A 648 -9.42 -17.14 -4.03
CA LEU A 648 -8.10 -16.51 -4.00
C LEU A 648 -7.05 -17.58 -4.30
N ALA A 649 -6.23 -17.36 -5.33
CA ALA A 649 -5.22 -18.33 -5.76
C ALA A 649 -5.80 -19.77 -5.87
N GLY A 650 -7.01 -19.89 -6.45
CA GLY A 650 -7.72 -21.14 -6.64
C GLY A 650 -8.44 -21.71 -5.44
N GLN A 651 -8.05 -21.36 -4.23
CA GLN A 651 -8.72 -21.79 -3.01
C GLN A 651 -10.03 -21.04 -2.80
N ARG A 652 -11.04 -21.73 -2.27
CA ARG A 652 -12.31 -21.12 -1.88
C ARG A 652 -12.36 -20.85 -0.39
N TYR A 653 -12.80 -19.65 -0.04
CA TYR A 653 -12.90 -19.18 1.35
C TYR A 653 -14.30 -18.67 1.65
N ALA A 654 -14.69 -18.82 2.90
CA ALA A 654 -15.74 -18.00 3.49
C ALA A 654 -15.11 -16.69 3.97
N LEU A 655 -15.60 -15.57 3.48
CA LEU A 655 -15.25 -14.22 3.94
C LEU A 655 -16.30 -13.78 4.96
N ILE A 656 -15.86 -13.49 6.17
CA ILE A 656 -16.69 -13.15 7.33
C ILE A 656 -16.34 -11.74 7.80
N ALA A 657 -17.22 -10.78 7.62
CA ALA A 657 -17.04 -9.43 8.17
C ALA A 657 -17.14 -9.48 9.72
N THR A 658 -16.22 -8.77 10.37
CA THR A 658 -16.18 -8.65 11.82
C THR A 658 -16.35 -7.19 12.25
N PRO A 659 -17.00 -6.90 13.38
CA PRO A 659 -17.03 -5.55 13.93
C PRO A 659 -15.63 -5.08 14.34
N ALA A 660 -15.44 -3.77 14.49
CA ALA A 660 -14.23 -3.23 15.09
C ALA A 660 -14.13 -3.62 16.58
N GLY A 661 -12.91 -3.68 17.09
CA GLY A 661 -12.63 -4.09 18.46
C GLY A 661 -12.41 -5.59 18.59
N HIS A 662 -12.99 -6.22 19.62
CA HIS A 662 -12.80 -7.65 19.88
C HIS A 662 -13.97 -8.47 19.33
N SER A 663 -13.64 -9.59 18.69
CA SER A 663 -14.60 -10.56 18.18
C SER A 663 -14.13 -11.97 18.53
N ARG A 664 -15.05 -12.79 19.05
CA ARG A 664 -14.85 -14.23 19.19
C ARG A 664 -15.44 -14.90 17.96
N ILE A 665 -14.62 -15.69 17.28
CA ILE A 665 -15.00 -16.42 16.09
C ILE A 665 -14.96 -17.94 16.38
N GLU A 666 -16.02 -18.63 16.02
CA GLU A 666 -16.14 -20.08 16.09
C GLU A 666 -16.56 -20.62 14.72
N ALA A 667 -15.86 -21.63 14.23
CA ALA A 667 -16.13 -22.22 12.93
C ALA A 667 -16.23 -23.74 13.04
N ASP A 668 -17.37 -24.28 12.62
CA ASP A 668 -17.66 -25.72 12.64
C ASP A 668 -17.41 -26.33 11.25
N TYR A 669 -16.55 -27.31 11.21
CA TYR A 669 -16.25 -28.10 10.00
C TYR A 669 -16.90 -29.50 10.14
N GLY A 670 -17.48 -30.00 9.06
CA GLY A 670 -18.09 -31.33 9.01
C GLY A 670 -17.48 -32.19 7.91
N ASP A 671 -17.85 -33.48 7.86
CA ASP A 671 -17.46 -34.37 6.76
C ASP A 671 -17.94 -33.81 5.42
N LEU A 672 -17.24 -34.17 4.34
CA LEU A 672 -17.58 -33.77 2.95
C LEU A 672 -18.95 -34.30 2.57
#